data_607939a505ce36cd665d35abfcd611ee
#
_entry.id   607939a505ce36cd665d35abfcd611ee
#
_cell.length_a   1.000
_cell.length_b   1.000
_cell.length_c   1.000
_cell.angle_alpha   90.00
_cell.angle_beta   90.00
_cell.angle_gamma   90.00
#
_symmetry.space_group_name_H-M   'P 1'
#
loop_
_entity.id
_entity.type
_entity.pdbx_description
1 polymer ?
#
loop_
_entity_poly.entity_id
_entity_poly.type
_entity_poly.pdbx_seq_one_letter_code
_entity_poly.pdbx_strand_id
1 'polypeptide(L)'
;MRRTTKRAVSLMASASLAFLATGAASAGEEADHTKVIHTFYDGVSNDLLTAGLGKTGLGSATAPGFADPLHPTAEELRRSAIYNNYRALVDPTPGGGYGTLYGPNVKPDGTVTTSEGLIPGDEYIAYEQDGHGRVTMMVQVPGSFDPMNSCIVTAPSSGSRGVYGAIATAGEWGLKHGCAVAYTDKGTGTGAHDLQNNTVNLTRGERADVAVAGDSANFIAPISESQRAAFNAATPNRFAFKHAHSQTNPEKDWGRNVLRSIEFAFDLLNEKFHGRGMKITKRNTIVIASSVSNGGGASVRAVEQDDDHLIDGLAVAEPNVNPKFTSHFSIVQGSGAPLYAHSQPLMNYITLVNVFQGCADLAPANAGAGLNLAGSPARCADLHTKGLLASTTLADQATEAQKIINDFGILPEQNLVQPGYWFANVSQSISVTYANAYGRFSVLDNLCAYSLAANGGVSGGAPVPLAMTSEATIFGTSNGVPPTSGVALINNAATGGPKEDRGSTPNQNLDGALCLRSLATGKDAVTGMPLADSQKAQANRIGEGIEDILATGKLSRIPAIFVQGRSDGILPPNFTSRAYFGLNNVVDGSTSSLHYYEITNAHHLDSFNQFPGYNANYVPLHRYFLQAMDLMYDHLRHGRSLPPSQVVHTIPRGTGTPLPPPITLANVPAIADAPSPSNQITFTAGQVKIPD
;
A
#
# COMPACT_ATOMS: atom_id res chain seq x y z
N MET A 1 -17.34 -79.83 -7.31
CA MET A 1 -18.77 -80.05 -7.15
C MET A 1 -19.44 -78.82 -7.64
N ARG A 2 -19.99 -78.76 -8.85
CA ARG A 2 -21.42 -79.02 -9.23
C ARG A 2 -22.35 -78.18 -8.35
N ARG A 3 -23.22 -77.33 -8.81
CA ARG A 3 -24.11 -77.20 -9.99
C ARG A 3 -24.86 -75.85 -9.82
N THR A 4 -25.07 -75.13 -10.84
CA THR A 4 -26.12 -74.94 -11.87
C THR A 4 -27.26 -74.06 -11.49
N THR A 5 -27.41 -72.99 -12.26
CA THR A 5 -28.43 -72.61 -13.27
C THR A 5 -29.78 -72.12 -12.74
N LYS A 6 -30.25 -70.94 -13.22
CA LYS A 6 -31.26 -70.68 -14.27
C LYS A 6 -31.62 -69.20 -14.33
N ARG A 7 -31.46 -68.59 -15.41
CA ARG A 7 -32.25 -67.93 -16.45
C ARG A 7 -33.67 -67.44 -16.10
N ALA A 8 -33.89 -66.16 -16.42
CA ALA A 8 -35.00 -65.61 -17.23
C ALA A 8 -34.69 -64.14 -17.48
N VAL A 9 -34.43 -63.70 -18.62
CA VAL A 9 -35.02 -63.12 -19.81
C VAL A 9 -36.15 -62.11 -19.51
N SER A 10 -35.96 -60.81 -19.76
CA SER A 10 -36.59 -60.08 -20.84
C SER A 10 -36.47 -58.57 -20.76
N LEU A 11 -36.13 -57.98 -21.81
CA LEU A 11 -36.42 -56.79 -22.64
C LEU A 11 -35.79 -55.44 -22.31
N MET A 12 -34.94 -55.10 -23.20
CA MET A 12 -34.68 -53.87 -23.99
C MET A 12 -35.11 -52.52 -23.43
N ALA A 13 -34.11 -51.63 -23.19
CA ALA A 13 -34.10 -50.29 -23.74
C ALA A 13 -32.65 -49.83 -23.92
N SER A 14 -32.34 -49.40 -25.12
CA SER A 14 -31.04 -48.90 -25.57
C SER A 14 -30.70 -47.58 -24.90
N ALA A 15 -29.52 -47.48 -24.25
CA ALA A 15 -28.88 -46.22 -23.93
C ALA A 15 -27.38 -46.36 -24.17
N SER A 16 -26.88 -45.53 -25.04
CA SER A 16 -25.49 -45.47 -25.49
C SER A 16 -24.55 -45.16 -24.32
N LEU A 17 -23.61 -46.05 -24.02
CA LEU A 17 -22.47 -45.75 -23.12
C LEU A 17 -21.42 -44.99 -23.93
N ALA A 18 -21.27 -43.72 -23.58
CA ALA A 18 -20.08 -42.94 -23.89
C ALA A 18 -19.03 -43.21 -22.80
N PHE A 19 -17.87 -43.69 -23.20
CA PHE A 19 -16.68 -43.85 -22.34
C PHE A 19 -16.19 -42.46 -21.95
N LEU A 20 -16.30 -42.10 -20.68
CA LEU A 20 -15.60 -40.97 -20.08
C LEU A 20 -14.20 -41.45 -19.66
N ALA A 21 -13.20 -41.01 -20.40
CA ALA A 21 -11.81 -41.01 -19.94
C ALA A 21 -11.70 -39.93 -18.85
N THR A 22 -11.46 -40.31 -17.61
CA THR A 22 -11.11 -39.42 -16.51
C THR A 22 -9.68 -38.93 -16.70
N GLY A 23 -9.50 -37.86 -17.46
CA GLY A 23 -8.35 -36.98 -17.32
C GLY A 23 -8.68 -36.03 -16.16
N ALA A 24 -7.91 -36.09 -15.08
CA ALA A 24 -7.92 -35.07 -14.06
C ALA A 24 -7.34 -33.77 -14.68
N ALA A 25 -8.21 -32.95 -15.27
CA ALA A 25 -7.91 -31.55 -15.48
C ALA A 25 -8.11 -30.86 -14.13
N SER A 26 -7.08 -30.20 -13.61
CA SER A 26 -7.23 -29.21 -12.56
C SER A 26 -8.21 -28.17 -13.07
N ALA A 27 -9.43 -28.17 -12.56
CA ALA A 27 -10.37 -27.11 -12.79
C ALA A 27 -9.78 -25.88 -12.08
N GLY A 28 -9.21 -24.96 -12.83
CA GLY A 28 -9.11 -23.59 -12.38
C GLY A 28 -10.53 -23.14 -12.06
N GLU A 29 -10.77 -22.70 -10.83
CA GLU A 29 -12.02 -22.06 -10.47
C GLU A 29 -12.18 -20.86 -11.43
N GLU A 30 -13.13 -20.96 -12.37
CA GLU A 30 -13.58 -19.78 -13.14
C GLU A 30 -14.12 -18.77 -12.12
N ALA A 31 -13.40 -17.65 -12.00
CA ALA A 31 -13.84 -16.55 -11.16
C ALA A 31 -15.17 -16.03 -11.72
N ASP A 32 -16.24 -16.15 -10.94
CA ASP A 32 -17.55 -15.60 -11.30
C ASP A 32 -17.47 -14.06 -11.17
N HIS A 33 -17.05 -13.40 -12.27
CA HIS A 33 -17.08 -11.94 -12.40
C HIS A 33 -18.53 -11.49 -12.54
N THR A 34 -19.22 -11.32 -11.45
CA THR A 34 -20.67 -11.13 -11.39
C THR A 34 -21.18 -9.90 -12.15
N LYS A 35 -20.34 -8.89 -12.42
CA LYS A 35 -20.68 -7.75 -13.29
C LYS A 35 -19.45 -6.94 -13.70
N VAL A 36 -19.13 -6.91 -14.98
CA VAL A 36 -18.13 -6.00 -15.55
C VAL A 36 -18.79 -4.68 -15.96
N ILE A 37 -18.27 -3.56 -15.46
CA ILE A 37 -18.69 -2.21 -15.85
C ILE A 37 -17.64 -1.69 -16.83
N HIS A 38 -18.07 -1.42 -18.08
CA HIS A 38 -17.21 -0.90 -19.15
C HIS A 38 -17.52 0.57 -19.41
N THR A 39 -16.48 1.39 -19.54
CA THR A 39 -16.58 2.80 -19.94
C THR A 39 -15.46 3.13 -20.93
N PHE A 40 -15.80 3.81 -22.02
CA PHE A 40 -14.84 4.37 -22.97
C PHE A 40 -14.62 5.85 -22.69
N TYR A 41 -13.37 6.30 -22.71
CA TYR A 41 -12.97 7.69 -22.56
C TYR A 41 -12.30 8.19 -23.84
N ASP A 42 -12.72 9.37 -24.29
CA ASP A 42 -12.36 9.94 -25.61
C ASP A 42 -10.95 10.59 -25.65
N GLY A 43 -10.33 10.84 -24.49
CA GLY A 43 -9.06 11.56 -24.41
C GLY A 43 -9.16 13.05 -24.70
N VAL A 44 -10.38 13.61 -24.70
CA VAL A 44 -10.66 15.04 -24.95
C VAL A 44 -11.40 15.66 -23.78
N SER A 45 -12.58 15.15 -23.44
CA SER A 45 -13.39 15.61 -22.32
C SER A 45 -13.13 14.81 -21.04
N ASN A 46 -12.73 13.57 -21.20
CA ASN A 46 -12.37 12.64 -20.13
C ASN A 46 -11.32 11.65 -20.63
N ASP A 47 -10.53 11.06 -19.72
CA ASP A 47 -9.42 10.18 -20.11
C ASP A 47 -9.11 9.13 -19.02
N LEU A 48 -8.25 8.16 -19.37
CA LEU A 48 -7.88 7.07 -18.48
C LEU A 48 -7.03 7.53 -17.29
N LEU A 49 -6.10 8.45 -17.53
CA LEU A 49 -5.07 8.82 -16.55
C LEU A 49 -5.51 9.92 -15.57
N THR A 50 -6.18 10.95 -16.11
CA THR A 50 -6.44 12.20 -15.35
C THR A 50 -7.92 12.48 -15.09
N ALA A 51 -8.82 11.66 -15.62
CA ALA A 51 -10.27 11.89 -15.59
C ALA A 51 -10.67 13.27 -16.17
N GLY A 52 -10.00 13.70 -17.23
CA GLY A 52 -10.22 14.98 -17.89
C GLY A 52 -9.59 16.18 -17.19
N LEU A 53 -8.91 15.99 -16.05
CA LEU A 53 -8.24 17.08 -15.33
C LEU A 53 -6.98 17.57 -16.06
N GLY A 54 -6.29 16.67 -16.74
CA GLY A 54 -5.01 16.94 -17.35
C GLY A 54 -3.94 17.38 -16.34
N LYS A 55 -2.78 17.76 -16.86
CA LYS A 55 -1.70 18.34 -16.03
C LYS A 55 -2.17 19.54 -15.22
N THR A 56 -2.93 20.45 -15.84
CA THR A 56 -3.39 21.69 -15.22
C THR A 56 -4.30 21.42 -14.01
N GLY A 57 -5.30 20.55 -14.19
CA GLY A 57 -6.23 20.21 -13.11
C GLY A 57 -5.57 19.42 -11.99
N LEU A 58 -4.68 18.46 -12.31
CA LEU A 58 -3.92 17.72 -11.30
C LEU A 58 -2.96 18.61 -10.52
N GLY A 59 -2.37 19.63 -11.16
CA GLY A 59 -1.50 20.61 -10.50
C GLY A 59 -2.24 21.67 -9.69
N SER A 60 -3.57 21.76 -9.80
CA SER A 60 -4.38 22.73 -9.07
C SER A 60 -4.37 22.46 -7.56
N ALA A 61 -4.22 23.50 -6.75
CA ALA A 61 -4.37 23.42 -5.30
C ALA A 61 -5.85 23.20 -4.88
N THR A 62 -6.80 23.55 -5.75
CA THR A 62 -8.23 23.34 -5.53
C THR A 62 -8.65 22.01 -6.11
N ALA A 63 -9.16 21.12 -5.26
CA ALA A 63 -9.71 19.84 -5.68
C ALA A 63 -10.92 20.03 -6.61
N PRO A 64 -11.20 19.08 -7.51
CA PRO A 64 -12.39 19.15 -8.35
C PRO A 64 -13.65 19.16 -7.50
N GLY A 65 -14.59 20.05 -7.84
CA GLY A 65 -15.89 20.14 -7.18
C GLY A 65 -16.87 19.08 -7.64
N PHE A 66 -18.02 19.05 -6.96
CA PHE A 66 -19.17 18.22 -7.28
C PHE A 66 -20.34 19.15 -7.64
N ALA A 67 -21.10 18.81 -8.67
CA ALA A 67 -22.30 19.59 -9.05
C ALA A 67 -23.35 19.57 -7.95
N ASP A 68 -23.59 18.39 -7.38
CA ASP A 68 -24.34 18.21 -6.13
C ASP A 68 -23.49 17.42 -5.13
N PRO A 69 -22.92 18.09 -4.12
CA PRO A 69 -22.08 17.41 -3.12
C PRO A 69 -22.82 16.38 -2.25
N LEU A 70 -24.15 16.37 -2.24
CA LEU A 70 -24.94 15.36 -1.54
C LEU A 70 -25.20 14.13 -2.40
N HIS A 71 -25.20 14.28 -3.73
CA HIS A 71 -25.45 13.20 -4.68
C HIS A 71 -24.41 13.22 -5.81
N PRO A 72 -23.11 13.05 -5.50
CA PRO A 72 -22.07 13.06 -6.50
C PRO A 72 -22.27 11.89 -7.48
N THR A 73 -21.99 12.14 -8.75
CA THR A 73 -22.00 11.08 -9.76
C THR A 73 -20.77 10.20 -9.67
N ALA A 74 -20.84 8.97 -10.18
CA ALA A 74 -19.69 8.06 -10.26
C ALA A 74 -18.49 8.68 -10.99
N GLU A 75 -18.74 9.51 -12.02
CA GLU A 75 -17.67 10.20 -12.77
C GLU A 75 -16.99 11.30 -11.95
N GLU A 76 -17.75 12.07 -11.18
CA GLU A 76 -17.20 13.07 -10.27
C GLU A 76 -16.38 12.42 -9.15
N LEU A 77 -16.87 11.31 -8.59
CA LEU A 77 -16.16 10.51 -7.58
C LEU A 77 -14.88 9.91 -8.16
N ARG A 78 -14.90 9.38 -9.40
CA ARG A 78 -13.70 8.92 -10.11
C ARG A 78 -12.69 10.04 -10.28
N ARG A 79 -13.13 11.21 -10.74
CA ARG A 79 -12.27 12.40 -10.93
C ARG A 79 -11.62 12.83 -9.63
N SER A 80 -12.39 12.89 -8.55
CA SER A 80 -11.88 13.19 -7.21
C SER A 80 -10.90 12.12 -6.72
N ALA A 81 -11.19 10.83 -6.91
CA ALA A 81 -10.32 9.72 -6.52
C ALA A 81 -8.98 9.77 -7.27
N ILE A 82 -8.98 10.03 -8.58
CA ILE A 82 -7.76 10.17 -9.38
C ILE A 82 -6.95 11.39 -8.92
N TYR A 83 -7.58 12.55 -8.74
CA TYR A 83 -6.93 13.76 -8.22
C TYR A 83 -6.24 13.49 -6.88
N ASN A 84 -6.95 12.90 -5.92
CA ASN A 84 -6.42 12.64 -4.59
C ASN A 84 -5.31 11.59 -4.60
N ASN A 85 -5.44 10.50 -5.38
CA ASN A 85 -4.39 9.49 -5.47
C ASN A 85 -3.13 10.02 -6.15
N TYR A 86 -3.30 10.79 -7.22
CA TYR A 86 -2.16 11.38 -7.91
C TYR A 86 -1.37 12.27 -6.95
N ARG A 87 -2.04 13.18 -6.26
CA ARG A 87 -1.42 14.12 -5.31
C ARG A 87 -0.96 13.51 -3.99
N ALA A 88 -1.42 12.33 -3.63
CA ALA A 88 -0.97 11.64 -2.42
C ALA A 88 0.39 10.94 -2.63
N LEU A 89 0.66 10.47 -3.85
CA LEU A 89 1.88 9.75 -4.19
C LEU A 89 2.86 10.63 -4.95
N VAL A 90 2.36 11.36 -5.95
CA VAL A 90 3.13 12.18 -6.87
C VAL A 90 2.52 13.59 -6.91
N ASP A 91 3.12 14.55 -6.27
CA ASP A 91 2.60 15.93 -6.30
C ASP A 91 3.17 16.70 -7.51
N PRO A 92 2.36 17.02 -8.53
CA PRO A 92 2.82 17.73 -9.73
C PRO A 92 2.98 19.23 -9.52
N THR A 93 2.78 19.75 -8.30
CA THR A 93 2.91 21.19 -8.01
C THR A 93 4.37 21.64 -7.97
N PRO A 94 4.66 22.93 -8.21
CA PRO A 94 6.01 23.47 -8.05
C PRO A 94 6.57 23.29 -6.64
N GLY A 95 5.72 23.29 -5.62
CA GLY A 95 6.08 23.04 -4.22
C GLY A 95 6.67 21.66 -4.01
N GLY A 96 6.17 20.64 -4.68
CA GLY A 96 6.65 19.26 -4.63
C GLY A 96 8.06 19.06 -5.15
N GLY A 97 8.56 19.98 -5.99
CA GLY A 97 9.94 19.93 -6.46
C GLY A 97 10.21 18.97 -7.62
N TYR A 98 9.17 18.49 -8.28
CA TYR A 98 9.34 17.56 -9.41
C TYR A 98 9.79 18.25 -10.71
N GLY A 99 9.46 19.51 -10.89
CA GLY A 99 9.79 20.26 -12.08
C GLY A 99 9.18 19.66 -13.34
N THR A 100 10.05 19.25 -14.27
CA THR A 100 9.68 18.62 -15.56
C THR A 100 10.14 17.16 -15.65
N LEU A 101 10.45 16.51 -14.54
CA LEU A 101 11.02 15.16 -14.56
C LEU A 101 9.98 14.10 -14.93
N TYR A 102 8.70 14.33 -14.61
CA TYR A 102 7.58 13.45 -14.93
C TYR A 102 6.24 14.21 -14.76
N GLY A 103 5.14 13.54 -15.07
CA GLY A 103 3.78 14.10 -15.04
C GLY A 103 3.02 13.77 -16.32
N PRO A 104 1.71 14.04 -16.40
CA PRO A 104 0.89 13.61 -17.53
C PRO A 104 1.40 14.07 -18.89
N ASN A 105 1.99 15.27 -18.96
CA ASN A 105 2.53 15.87 -20.18
C ASN A 105 3.99 15.49 -20.51
N VAL A 106 4.62 14.63 -19.72
CA VAL A 106 5.97 14.12 -19.99
C VAL A 106 5.87 12.78 -20.71
N LYS A 107 6.47 12.66 -21.90
CA LYS A 107 6.47 11.42 -22.68
C LYS A 107 7.44 10.37 -22.10
N PRO A 108 7.33 9.09 -22.51
CA PRO A 108 8.26 8.05 -22.08
C PRO A 108 9.75 8.37 -22.32
N ASP A 109 10.05 9.08 -23.40
CA ASP A 109 11.41 9.53 -23.72
C ASP A 109 11.91 10.74 -22.89
N GLY A 110 11.13 11.20 -21.93
CA GLY A 110 11.41 12.37 -21.10
C GLY A 110 11.07 13.71 -21.76
N THR A 111 10.54 13.72 -22.98
CA THR A 111 10.13 14.96 -23.65
C THR A 111 8.96 15.62 -22.93
N VAL A 112 9.14 16.85 -22.48
CA VAL A 112 8.08 17.67 -21.90
C VAL A 112 7.25 18.32 -23.01
N THR A 113 5.96 18.06 -23.02
CA THR A 113 5.02 18.65 -24.00
C THR A 113 4.21 19.80 -23.40
N THR A 114 3.52 20.54 -24.24
CA THR A 114 2.53 21.56 -23.85
C THR A 114 1.11 21.00 -23.72
N SER A 115 0.92 19.70 -24.00
CA SER A 115 -0.39 19.05 -23.89
C SER A 115 -0.80 18.81 -22.44
N GLU A 116 -2.08 18.55 -22.21
CA GLU A 116 -2.61 18.16 -20.90
C GLU A 116 -2.32 16.69 -20.55
N GLY A 117 -1.82 15.87 -21.49
CA GLY A 117 -1.44 14.49 -21.29
C GLY A 117 -2.62 13.53 -21.17
N LEU A 118 -3.75 13.84 -21.80
CA LEU A 118 -4.95 13.00 -21.79
C LEU A 118 -4.74 11.74 -22.61
N ILE A 119 -5.15 10.59 -22.09
CA ILE A 119 -4.99 9.27 -22.73
C ILE A 119 -6.37 8.64 -22.98
N PRO A 120 -6.81 8.50 -24.26
CA PRO A 120 -8.06 7.82 -24.58
C PRO A 120 -7.96 6.31 -24.36
N GLY A 121 -9.10 5.65 -24.14
CA GLY A 121 -9.17 4.20 -24.08
C GLY A 121 -10.35 3.67 -23.28
N ASP A 122 -10.30 2.39 -22.97
CA ASP A 122 -11.35 1.65 -22.28
C ASP A 122 -10.95 1.36 -20.83
N GLU A 123 -11.91 1.50 -19.92
CA GLU A 123 -11.79 1.15 -18.51
C GLU A 123 -12.87 0.12 -18.17
N TYR A 124 -12.44 -0.99 -17.56
CA TYR A 124 -13.29 -2.08 -17.11
C TYR A 124 -13.14 -2.24 -15.62
N ILE A 125 -14.23 -2.18 -14.86
CA ILE A 125 -14.24 -2.41 -13.41
C ILE A 125 -15.07 -3.64 -13.12
N ALA A 126 -14.53 -4.55 -12.32
CA ALA A 126 -15.22 -5.73 -11.82
C ALA A 126 -14.91 -5.92 -10.34
N TYR A 127 -15.68 -6.79 -9.68
CA TYR A 127 -15.37 -7.25 -8.35
C TYR A 127 -15.50 -8.77 -8.27
N GLU A 128 -14.72 -9.35 -7.39
CA GLU A 128 -14.77 -10.75 -7.02
C GLU A 128 -15.13 -10.87 -5.54
N GLN A 129 -15.90 -11.89 -5.19
CA GLN A 129 -16.21 -12.23 -3.80
C GLN A 129 -16.19 -13.76 -3.67
N ASP A 130 -15.13 -14.29 -3.09
CA ASP A 130 -14.83 -15.71 -3.09
C ASP A 130 -14.58 -16.31 -1.69
N GLY A 131 -15.10 -15.73 -0.64
CA GLY A 131 -14.84 -16.17 0.73
C GLY A 131 -13.53 -15.65 1.35
N HIS A 132 -12.64 -15.04 0.55
CA HIS A 132 -11.45 -14.32 1.02
C HIS A 132 -11.71 -12.82 1.24
N GLY A 133 -12.92 -12.39 1.01
CA GLY A 133 -13.35 -10.99 1.05
C GLY A 133 -13.68 -10.47 -0.35
N ARG A 134 -14.16 -9.22 -0.39
CA ARG A 134 -14.49 -8.56 -1.66
C ARG A 134 -13.28 -7.82 -2.20
N VAL A 135 -12.92 -8.11 -3.44
CA VAL A 135 -11.81 -7.48 -4.17
C VAL A 135 -12.36 -6.73 -5.38
N THR A 136 -11.97 -5.48 -5.53
CA THR A 136 -12.29 -4.70 -6.74
C THR A 136 -11.08 -4.72 -7.67
N MET A 137 -11.30 -5.06 -8.93
CA MET A 137 -10.32 -5.05 -9.99
C MET A 137 -10.71 -4.05 -11.07
N MET A 138 -9.71 -3.51 -11.75
CA MET A 138 -9.91 -2.61 -12.88
C MET A 138 -8.85 -2.90 -13.95
N VAL A 139 -9.25 -2.86 -15.21
CA VAL A 139 -8.31 -2.91 -16.34
C VAL A 139 -8.51 -1.67 -17.18
N GLN A 140 -7.40 -0.98 -17.46
CA GLN A 140 -7.39 0.13 -18.44
C GLN A 140 -6.61 -0.30 -19.67
N VAL A 141 -7.21 -0.12 -20.85
CA VAL A 141 -6.61 -0.43 -22.16
C VAL A 141 -6.51 0.86 -22.95
N PRO A 142 -5.31 1.47 -23.07
CA PRO A 142 -5.15 2.72 -23.81
C PRO A 142 -5.40 2.51 -25.31
N GLY A 143 -5.86 3.56 -25.99
CA GLY A 143 -6.09 3.53 -27.44
C GLY A 143 -4.84 3.20 -28.27
N SER A 144 -3.66 3.38 -27.69
CA SER A 144 -2.35 3.03 -28.26
C SER A 144 -1.94 1.56 -28.06
N PHE A 145 -2.74 0.75 -27.36
CA PHE A 145 -2.41 -0.66 -27.13
C PHE A 145 -2.27 -1.43 -28.45
N ASP A 146 -1.12 -2.08 -28.62
CA ASP A 146 -0.85 -2.92 -29.80
C ASP A 146 -0.92 -4.41 -29.43
N PRO A 147 -1.94 -5.16 -29.90
CA PRO A 147 -2.05 -6.58 -29.63
C PRO A 147 -0.93 -7.44 -30.22
N MET A 148 -0.17 -6.92 -31.22
CA MET A 148 0.99 -7.62 -31.80
C MET A 148 2.25 -7.48 -30.93
N ASN A 149 2.33 -6.44 -30.10
CA ASN A 149 3.43 -6.13 -29.20
C ASN A 149 2.92 -5.97 -27.76
N SER A 150 1.97 -6.84 -27.37
CA SER A 150 1.22 -6.69 -26.14
C SER A 150 2.08 -6.67 -24.88
N CYS A 151 1.68 -5.85 -23.92
CA CYS A 151 2.21 -5.82 -22.56
C CYS A 151 1.08 -5.57 -21.56
N ILE A 152 1.23 -6.15 -20.37
CA ILE A 152 0.38 -5.92 -19.20
C ILE A 152 1.29 -5.44 -18.06
N VAL A 153 0.88 -4.39 -17.37
CA VAL A 153 1.53 -3.89 -16.16
C VAL A 153 0.55 -3.99 -15.01
N THR A 154 0.96 -4.58 -13.90
CA THR A 154 0.09 -4.57 -12.72
C THR A 154 0.23 -3.25 -11.96
N ALA A 155 -0.87 -2.82 -11.37
CA ALA A 155 -0.93 -1.59 -10.58
C ALA A 155 -1.81 -1.80 -9.32
N PRO A 156 -1.47 -2.78 -8.46
CA PRO A 156 -2.17 -2.93 -7.19
C PRO A 156 -2.02 -1.65 -6.35
N SER A 157 -3.08 -1.27 -5.65
CA SER A 157 -3.14 0.02 -4.97
C SER A 157 -2.04 0.20 -3.93
N SER A 158 -1.38 1.35 -3.92
CA SER A 158 -0.52 1.81 -2.83
C SER A 158 -1.37 2.09 -1.59
N GLY A 159 -0.88 1.74 -0.40
CA GLY A 159 -1.67 1.87 0.84
C GLY A 159 -2.99 1.10 0.78
N SER A 160 -3.90 1.42 1.68
CA SER A 160 -5.27 0.85 1.70
C SER A 160 -6.19 1.68 0.80
N ARG A 161 -5.75 1.95 -0.43
CA ARG A 161 -6.48 2.78 -1.40
C ARG A 161 -7.36 1.91 -2.29
N GLY A 162 -8.33 2.56 -2.98
CA GLY A 162 -9.14 1.94 -4.01
C GLY A 162 -8.35 1.62 -5.28
N VAL A 163 -9.02 1.13 -6.31
CA VAL A 163 -8.40 0.69 -7.57
C VAL A 163 -7.57 1.79 -8.26
N TYR A 164 -7.89 3.06 -8.05
CA TYR A 164 -7.08 4.18 -8.58
C TYR A 164 -5.81 4.46 -7.77
N GLY A 165 -5.50 3.66 -6.73
CA GLY A 165 -4.40 3.90 -5.79
C GLY A 165 -2.99 3.83 -6.37
N ALA A 166 -2.82 3.35 -7.60
CA ALA A 166 -1.54 3.32 -8.32
C ALA A 166 -1.61 4.03 -9.68
N ILE A 167 -2.65 4.89 -9.90
CA ILE A 167 -2.86 5.58 -11.18
C ILE A 167 -1.68 6.46 -11.57
N ALA A 168 -1.08 7.18 -10.60
CA ALA A 168 0.04 8.09 -10.80
C ALA A 168 1.41 7.39 -10.92
N THR A 169 1.48 6.10 -10.67
CA THR A 169 2.72 5.33 -10.64
C THR A 169 2.77 4.30 -11.76
N ALA A 170 2.57 3.02 -11.47
CA ALA A 170 2.53 1.97 -12.47
C ALA A 170 1.43 2.20 -13.54
N GLY A 171 0.30 2.82 -13.15
CA GLY A 171 -0.76 3.20 -14.08
C GLY A 171 -0.30 4.18 -15.14
N GLU A 172 0.27 5.30 -14.75
CA GLU A 172 0.77 6.32 -15.68
C GLU A 172 1.84 5.75 -16.61
N TRP A 173 2.81 5.00 -16.04
CA TRP A 173 3.87 4.38 -16.84
C TRP A 173 3.28 3.44 -17.89
N GLY A 174 2.41 2.50 -17.47
CA GLY A 174 1.81 1.50 -18.35
C GLY A 174 0.98 2.12 -19.48
N LEU A 175 0.11 3.07 -19.15
CA LEU A 175 -0.74 3.76 -20.14
C LEU A 175 0.07 4.51 -21.19
N LYS A 176 1.15 5.19 -20.78
CA LYS A 176 2.06 5.93 -21.67
C LYS A 176 2.87 5.02 -22.60
N HIS A 177 3.19 3.80 -22.14
CA HIS A 177 3.91 2.82 -22.94
C HIS A 177 3.00 1.93 -23.80
N GLY A 178 1.69 2.22 -23.83
CA GLY A 178 0.73 1.44 -24.61
C GLY A 178 0.45 0.05 -24.03
N CYS A 179 0.75 -0.19 -22.78
CA CYS A 179 0.41 -1.43 -22.08
C CYS A 179 -1.03 -1.38 -21.53
N ALA A 180 -1.70 -2.51 -21.46
CA ALA A 180 -2.85 -2.66 -20.59
C ALA A 180 -2.40 -2.61 -19.13
N VAL A 181 -3.19 -1.95 -18.27
CA VAL A 181 -2.87 -1.83 -16.85
C VAL A 181 -3.91 -2.55 -16.02
N ALA A 182 -3.45 -3.52 -15.23
CA ALA A 182 -4.27 -4.36 -14.36
C ALA A 182 -4.17 -3.87 -12.91
N TYR A 183 -5.24 -3.25 -12.41
CA TYR A 183 -5.33 -2.71 -11.06
C TYR A 183 -6.11 -3.64 -10.14
N THR A 184 -5.81 -3.58 -8.85
CA THR A 184 -6.63 -4.20 -7.81
C THR A 184 -6.57 -3.39 -6.51
N ASP A 185 -7.68 -3.35 -5.75
CA ASP A 185 -7.69 -2.81 -4.39
C ASP A 185 -7.14 -3.80 -3.35
N LYS A 186 -6.74 -5.00 -3.78
CA LYS A 186 -6.13 -6.05 -2.95
C LYS A 186 -7.00 -6.51 -1.78
N GLY A 187 -8.32 -6.31 -1.84
CA GLY A 187 -9.21 -6.58 -0.72
C GLY A 187 -9.17 -5.54 0.41
N THR A 188 -8.42 -4.44 0.23
CA THR A 188 -8.38 -3.32 1.18
C THR A 188 -9.34 -2.21 0.77
N GLY A 189 -9.03 -1.44 -0.25
CA GLY A 189 -9.93 -0.46 -0.88
C GLY A 189 -10.42 0.66 0.02
N THR A 190 -11.43 1.38 -0.48
CA THR A 190 -12.03 2.58 0.12
C THR A 190 -13.40 2.32 0.75
N GLY A 191 -13.72 1.07 1.05
CA GLY A 191 -15.01 0.71 1.64
C GLY A 191 -15.16 1.26 3.06
N ALA A 192 -16.15 2.14 3.25
CA ALA A 192 -16.51 2.72 4.54
C ALA A 192 -18.00 2.47 4.83
N HIS A 193 -18.28 1.80 5.93
CA HIS A 193 -19.63 1.59 6.44
C HIS A 193 -19.89 2.56 7.61
N ASP A 194 -20.78 3.52 7.41
CA ASP A 194 -21.33 4.31 8.51
C ASP A 194 -22.31 3.44 9.32
N LEU A 195 -21.90 3.05 10.52
CA LEU A 195 -22.70 2.17 11.37
C LEU A 195 -23.92 2.89 11.93
N GLN A 196 -23.87 4.22 12.11
CA GLN A 196 -24.97 5.00 12.65
C GLN A 196 -26.13 5.09 11.66
N ASN A 197 -25.85 5.46 10.42
CA ASN A 197 -26.83 5.68 9.38
C ASN A 197 -27.07 4.42 8.52
N ASN A 198 -26.26 3.38 8.69
CA ASN A 198 -26.30 2.12 7.95
C ASN A 198 -26.12 2.32 6.44
N THR A 199 -25.17 3.17 6.04
CA THR A 199 -24.85 3.48 4.65
C THR A 199 -23.46 3.02 4.26
N VAL A 200 -23.25 2.71 2.97
CA VAL A 200 -21.99 2.17 2.42
C VAL A 200 -21.68 2.79 1.07
N ASN A 201 -20.41 2.68 0.63
CA ASN A 201 -20.02 2.97 -0.74
C ASN A 201 -20.38 1.80 -1.68
N LEU A 202 -20.95 2.11 -2.83
CA LEU A 202 -21.03 1.19 -3.97
C LEU A 202 -19.68 1.03 -4.67
N THR A 203 -19.59 0.11 -5.61
CA THR A 203 -18.36 -0.21 -6.36
C THR A 203 -17.74 1.02 -7.05
N ARG A 204 -18.56 1.94 -7.56
CA ARG A 204 -18.12 3.19 -8.20
C ARG A 204 -18.14 4.40 -7.28
N GLY A 205 -18.47 4.19 -6.00
CA GLY A 205 -18.30 5.17 -4.93
C GLY A 205 -19.55 5.85 -4.43
N GLU A 206 -20.68 5.79 -5.15
CA GLU A 206 -21.93 6.41 -4.72
C GLU A 206 -22.36 5.84 -3.35
N ARG A 207 -22.99 6.67 -2.51
CA ARG A 207 -23.51 6.21 -1.20
C ARG A 207 -24.89 5.60 -1.37
N ALA A 208 -25.14 4.52 -0.63
CA ALA A 208 -26.43 3.86 -0.58
C ALA A 208 -26.68 3.24 0.80
N ASP A 209 -27.95 3.08 1.15
CA ASP A 209 -28.34 2.26 2.29
C ASP A 209 -27.89 0.81 2.07
N VAL A 210 -27.43 0.15 3.14
CA VAL A 210 -27.00 -1.27 3.11
C VAL A 210 -28.08 -2.16 2.49
N ALA A 211 -29.37 -1.92 2.82
CA ALA A 211 -30.49 -2.70 2.29
C ALA A 211 -30.66 -2.59 0.75
N VAL A 212 -30.21 -1.49 0.17
CA VAL A 212 -30.28 -1.23 -1.29
C VAL A 212 -28.98 -1.65 -1.98
N ALA A 213 -27.85 -1.46 -1.33
CA ALA A 213 -26.52 -1.70 -1.89
C ALA A 213 -26.30 -3.17 -2.29
N GLY A 214 -26.74 -4.11 -1.44
CA GLY A 214 -26.56 -5.54 -1.70
C GLY A 214 -25.14 -5.88 -2.15
N ASP A 215 -25.02 -6.71 -3.17
CA ASP A 215 -23.74 -7.14 -3.76
C ASP A 215 -22.97 -6.01 -4.48
N SER A 216 -23.57 -4.83 -4.66
CA SER A 216 -22.86 -3.67 -5.22
C SER A 216 -22.09 -2.88 -4.17
N ALA A 217 -22.25 -3.19 -2.86
CA ALA A 217 -21.49 -2.55 -1.79
C ALA A 217 -20.00 -2.86 -1.89
N ASN A 218 -19.15 -1.84 -1.76
CA ASN A 218 -17.70 -2.05 -1.67
C ASN A 218 -17.31 -2.80 -0.40
N PHE A 219 -18.00 -2.48 0.70
CA PHE A 219 -17.81 -3.14 1.99
C PHE A 219 -19.03 -2.97 2.89
N ILE A 220 -19.46 -4.05 3.51
CA ILE A 220 -20.42 -4.06 4.62
C ILE A 220 -19.71 -4.75 5.79
N ALA A 221 -19.71 -4.13 6.97
CA ALA A 221 -19.13 -4.74 8.16
C ALA A 221 -19.87 -6.06 8.48
N PRO A 222 -19.16 -7.18 8.69
CA PRO A 222 -19.79 -8.50 8.91
C PRO A 222 -20.32 -8.62 10.35
N ILE A 223 -21.34 -7.83 10.68
CA ILE A 223 -22.06 -7.82 11.95
C ILE A 223 -23.57 -7.86 11.69
N SER A 224 -24.34 -8.44 12.62
CA SER A 224 -25.79 -8.47 12.51
C SER A 224 -26.41 -7.09 12.81
N GLU A 225 -27.62 -6.86 12.34
CA GLU A 225 -28.35 -5.62 12.62
C GLU A 225 -28.55 -5.40 14.13
N SER A 226 -28.82 -6.46 14.90
CA SER A 226 -28.93 -6.35 16.36
C SER A 226 -27.60 -5.98 17.03
N GLN A 227 -26.48 -6.49 16.54
CA GLN A 227 -25.14 -6.10 17.01
C GLN A 227 -24.84 -4.65 16.66
N ARG A 228 -25.15 -4.22 15.42
CA ARG A 228 -24.98 -2.83 14.98
C ARG A 228 -25.80 -1.87 15.86
N ALA A 229 -27.07 -2.18 16.10
CA ALA A 229 -27.94 -1.37 16.93
C ALA A 229 -27.43 -1.25 18.39
N ALA A 230 -26.99 -2.38 18.98
CA ALA A 230 -26.42 -2.39 20.32
C ALA A 230 -25.12 -1.59 20.40
N PHE A 231 -24.24 -1.72 19.38
CA PHE A 231 -22.99 -0.99 19.29
C PHE A 231 -23.23 0.51 19.18
N ASN A 232 -24.15 0.96 18.32
CA ASN A 232 -24.50 2.37 18.16
C ASN A 232 -25.10 2.99 19.43
N ALA A 233 -25.87 2.22 20.19
CA ALA A 233 -26.40 2.70 21.48
C ALA A 233 -25.28 2.99 22.50
N ALA A 234 -24.21 2.20 22.48
CA ALA A 234 -23.06 2.34 23.39
C ALA A 234 -21.99 3.32 22.84
N THR A 235 -21.78 3.31 21.53
CA THR A 235 -20.71 4.05 20.82
C THR A 235 -21.27 4.67 19.53
N PRO A 236 -22.01 5.79 19.61
CA PRO A 236 -22.65 6.40 18.45
C PRO A 236 -21.64 7.03 17.48
N ASN A 237 -22.04 7.19 16.21
CA ASN A 237 -21.29 7.85 15.14
C ASN A 237 -19.97 7.15 14.79
N ARG A 238 -19.95 5.81 14.75
CA ARG A 238 -18.76 5.04 14.39
C ARG A 238 -18.81 4.53 12.96
N PHE A 239 -17.61 4.38 12.39
CA PHE A 239 -17.39 3.81 11.06
C PHE A 239 -16.62 2.49 11.16
N ALA A 240 -16.97 1.55 10.28
CA ALA A 240 -16.13 0.41 9.95
C ALA A 240 -15.46 0.65 8.59
N PHE A 241 -14.16 0.32 8.48
CA PHE A 241 -13.42 0.39 7.24
C PHE A 241 -13.01 -1.02 6.79
N LYS A 242 -13.04 -1.23 5.47
CA LYS A 242 -12.82 -2.54 4.85
C LYS A 242 -11.51 -3.19 5.31
N HIS A 243 -10.38 -2.48 5.24
CA HIS A 243 -9.09 -3.04 5.63
C HIS A 243 -9.07 -3.45 7.11
N ALA A 244 -9.51 -2.57 8.01
CA ALA A 244 -9.45 -2.82 9.45
C ALA A 244 -10.50 -3.82 9.94
N HIS A 245 -11.71 -3.84 9.35
CA HIS A 245 -12.87 -4.47 9.98
C HIS A 245 -13.57 -5.51 9.10
N SER A 246 -12.94 -5.98 8.03
CA SER A 246 -13.47 -7.07 7.20
C SER A 246 -13.47 -8.43 7.90
N GLN A 247 -12.82 -8.55 9.05
CA GLN A 247 -12.55 -9.83 9.74
C GLN A 247 -11.79 -10.84 8.87
N THR A 248 -11.11 -10.35 7.85
CA THR A 248 -10.14 -11.10 7.03
C THR A 248 -8.75 -10.52 7.23
N ASN A 249 -7.73 -11.25 6.77
CA ASN A 249 -6.36 -10.72 6.64
C ASN A 249 -6.07 -10.50 5.15
N PRO A 250 -6.42 -9.35 4.57
CA PRO A 250 -6.31 -9.16 3.12
C PRO A 250 -4.87 -9.22 2.62
N GLU A 251 -3.87 -8.91 3.45
CA GLU A 251 -2.46 -8.96 3.05
C GLU A 251 -2.00 -10.38 2.70
N LYS A 252 -2.56 -11.39 3.33
CA LYS A 252 -2.32 -12.79 3.00
C LYS A 252 -2.61 -13.11 1.52
N ASP A 253 -3.66 -12.49 0.98
CA ASP A 253 -4.17 -12.74 -0.37
C ASP A 253 -3.72 -11.68 -1.40
N TRP A 254 -2.86 -10.73 -1.03
CA TRP A 254 -2.42 -9.67 -1.93
C TRP A 254 -1.79 -10.19 -3.22
N GLY A 255 -0.90 -11.19 -3.12
CA GLY A 255 -0.27 -11.80 -4.29
C GLY A 255 -1.30 -12.45 -5.22
N ARG A 256 -2.21 -13.26 -4.65
CA ARG A 256 -3.31 -13.88 -5.39
C ARG A 256 -4.18 -12.83 -6.10
N ASN A 257 -4.52 -11.76 -5.42
CA ASN A 257 -5.36 -10.71 -6.00
C ASN A 257 -4.67 -9.96 -7.17
N VAL A 258 -3.34 -9.86 -7.15
CA VAL A 258 -2.57 -9.36 -8.30
C VAL A 258 -2.61 -10.34 -9.47
N LEU A 259 -2.39 -11.65 -9.22
CA LEU A 259 -2.48 -12.69 -10.27
C LEU A 259 -3.87 -12.70 -10.92
N ARG A 260 -4.94 -12.63 -10.13
CA ARG A 260 -6.33 -12.51 -10.62
C ARG A 260 -6.55 -11.27 -11.49
N SER A 261 -5.94 -10.13 -11.16
CA SER A 261 -6.04 -8.94 -12.00
C SER A 261 -5.33 -9.11 -13.35
N ILE A 262 -4.26 -9.92 -13.42
CA ILE A 262 -3.57 -10.28 -14.67
C ILE A 262 -4.46 -11.19 -15.52
N GLU A 263 -5.07 -12.22 -14.92
CA GLU A 263 -6.01 -13.13 -15.59
C GLU A 263 -7.19 -12.35 -16.17
N PHE A 264 -7.80 -11.48 -15.37
CA PHE A 264 -8.87 -10.59 -15.82
C PHE A 264 -8.45 -9.70 -17.00
N ALA A 265 -7.21 -9.17 -16.99
CA ALA A 265 -6.69 -8.41 -18.11
C ALA A 265 -6.55 -9.27 -19.39
N PHE A 266 -6.08 -10.51 -19.29
CA PHE A 266 -6.02 -11.43 -20.45
C PHE A 266 -7.40 -11.72 -21.02
N ASP A 267 -8.40 -11.95 -20.17
CA ASP A 267 -9.77 -12.24 -20.61
C ASP A 267 -10.38 -11.05 -21.37
N LEU A 268 -10.29 -9.85 -20.80
CA LEU A 268 -10.78 -8.63 -21.44
C LEU A 268 -10.05 -8.30 -22.74
N LEU A 269 -8.73 -8.49 -22.81
CA LEU A 269 -7.97 -8.24 -24.01
C LEU A 269 -8.37 -9.23 -25.13
N ASN A 270 -8.59 -10.51 -24.79
CA ASN A 270 -9.05 -11.50 -25.75
C ASN A 270 -10.48 -11.23 -26.21
N GLU A 271 -11.38 -10.76 -25.35
CA GLU A 271 -12.72 -10.33 -25.71
C GLU A 271 -12.67 -9.11 -26.65
N LYS A 272 -11.95 -8.06 -26.24
CA LYS A 272 -11.84 -6.80 -27.00
C LYS A 272 -11.24 -6.98 -28.40
N PHE A 273 -10.22 -7.82 -28.52
CA PHE A 273 -9.52 -8.05 -29.79
C PHE A 273 -9.94 -9.35 -30.50
N HIS A 274 -11.06 -9.93 -30.07
CA HIS A 274 -11.67 -11.08 -30.75
C HIS A 274 -11.86 -10.80 -32.25
N GLY A 275 -11.48 -11.74 -33.11
CA GLY A 275 -11.61 -11.58 -34.56
C GLY A 275 -10.38 -11.00 -35.28
N ARG A 276 -9.33 -10.61 -34.59
CA ARG A 276 -8.04 -10.22 -35.21
C ARG A 276 -7.14 -11.41 -35.54
N GLY A 277 -7.64 -12.65 -35.40
CA GLY A 277 -6.92 -13.88 -35.77
C GLY A 277 -5.77 -14.28 -34.84
N MET A 278 -5.57 -13.56 -33.72
CA MET A 278 -4.53 -13.85 -32.74
C MET A 278 -5.11 -13.86 -31.33
N LYS A 279 -4.72 -14.85 -30.53
CA LYS A 279 -5.02 -14.92 -29.11
C LYS A 279 -3.89 -14.26 -28.30
N ILE A 280 -4.25 -13.32 -27.43
CA ILE A 280 -3.33 -12.69 -26.47
C ILE A 280 -3.13 -13.68 -25.34
N THR A 281 -1.90 -14.10 -25.13
CA THR A 281 -1.52 -15.14 -24.17
C THR A 281 -0.22 -14.76 -23.48
N LYS A 282 0.10 -15.43 -22.39
CA LYS A 282 1.38 -15.33 -21.71
C LYS A 282 2.59 -15.45 -22.64
N ARG A 283 2.51 -16.26 -23.71
CA ARG A 283 3.65 -16.51 -24.62
C ARG A 283 3.97 -15.35 -25.56
N ASN A 284 3.04 -14.45 -25.77
CA ASN A 284 3.19 -13.31 -26.70
C ASN A 284 2.92 -11.96 -26.02
N THR A 285 2.89 -11.92 -24.69
CA THR A 285 2.62 -10.73 -23.90
C THR A 285 3.68 -10.61 -22.80
N ILE A 286 4.30 -9.45 -22.66
CA ILE A 286 5.16 -9.14 -21.52
C ILE A 286 4.27 -8.75 -20.34
N VAL A 287 4.47 -9.37 -19.18
CA VAL A 287 3.76 -9.06 -17.95
C VAL A 287 4.77 -8.58 -16.90
N ILE A 288 4.64 -7.32 -16.47
CA ILE A 288 5.45 -6.73 -15.42
C ILE A 288 4.61 -6.56 -14.16
N ALA A 289 4.95 -7.29 -13.10
CA ALA A 289 4.39 -7.03 -11.78
C ALA A 289 5.02 -5.75 -11.23
N SER A 290 4.20 -4.77 -10.87
CA SER A 290 4.71 -3.47 -10.47
C SER A 290 3.76 -2.73 -9.57
N SER A 291 4.25 -1.92 -8.68
CA SER A 291 3.61 -0.82 -7.94
C SER A 291 4.57 -0.28 -6.88
N VAL A 292 4.04 0.57 -5.99
CA VAL A 292 4.78 1.16 -4.87
C VAL A 292 4.12 0.81 -3.53
N SER A 293 4.86 0.86 -2.42
CA SER A 293 4.35 0.68 -1.05
C SER A 293 3.60 -0.66 -0.88
N ASN A 294 2.36 -0.65 -0.39
CA ASN A 294 1.53 -1.88 -0.28
C ASN A 294 1.36 -2.59 -1.63
N GLY A 295 1.21 -1.81 -2.70
CA GLY A 295 1.12 -2.37 -4.05
C GLY A 295 2.43 -3.05 -4.47
N GLY A 296 3.57 -2.47 -4.10
CA GLY A 296 4.88 -3.09 -4.29
C GLY A 296 4.99 -4.42 -3.55
N GLY A 297 4.59 -4.46 -2.28
CA GLY A 297 4.54 -5.71 -1.49
C GLY A 297 3.62 -6.76 -2.11
N ALA A 298 2.45 -6.34 -2.60
CA ALA A 298 1.51 -7.23 -3.29
C ALA A 298 2.12 -7.82 -4.58
N SER A 299 2.85 -7.01 -5.36
CA SER A 299 3.54 -7.47 -6.56
C SER A 299 4.67 -8.44 -6.26
N VAL A 300 5.43 -8.24 -5.16
CA VAL A 300 6.43 -9.19 -4.68
C VAL A 300 5.78 -10.53 -4.33
N ARG A 301 4.68 -10.49 -3.56
CA ARG A 301 3.95 -11.71 -3.17
C ARG A 301 3.32 -12.41 -4.37
N ALA A 302 2.91 -11.66 -5.41
CA ALA A 302 2.42 -12.25 -6.65
C ALA A 302 3.51 -13.10 -7.33
N VAL A 303 4.74 -12.58 -7.45
CA VAL A 303 5.86 -13.34 -8.03
C VAL A 303 6.20 -14.58 -7.20
N GLU A 304 6.16 -14.48 -5.86
CA GLU A 304 6.41 -15.64 -4.98
C GLU A 304 5.33 -16.73 -5.08
N GLN A 305 4.12 -16.39 -5.54
CA GLN A 305 2.94 -17.25 -5.62
C GLN A 305 2.54 -17.60 -7.07
N ASP A 306 3.34 -17.18 -8.07
CA ASP A 306 3.04 -17.35 -9.50
C ASP A 306 3.40 -18.75 -10.00
N ASP A 307 2.61 -19.74 -9.64
CA ASP A 307 2.79 -21.12 -10.07
C ASP A 307 2.48 -21.32 -11.58
N ASP A 308 1.67 -20.43 -12.18
CA ASP A 308 1.29 -20.45 -13.60
C ASP A 308 2.27 -19.68 -14.50
N HIS A 309 3.30 -19.09 -13.92
CA HIS A 309 4.33 -18.33 -14.62
C HIS A 309 3.74 -17.18 -15.49
N LEU A 310 2.78 -16.44 -14.94
CA LEU A 310 2.15 -15.31 -15.61
C LEU A 310 3.07 -14.09 -15.71
N ILE A 311 3.99 -13.92 -14.76
CA ILE A 311 4.84 -12.74 -14.61
C ILE A 311 6.21 -12.97 -15.26
N ASP A 312 6.69 -11.98 -16.04
CA ASP A 312 8.02 -12.00 -16.67
C ASP A 312 9.06 -11.19 -15.90
N GLY A 313 8.64 -10.15 -15.19
CA GLY A 313 9.54 -9.28 -14.43
C GLY A 313 8.83 -8.56 -13.30
N LEU A 314 9.61 -8.10 -12.33
CA LEU A 314 9.15 -7.38 -11.14
C LEU A 314 9.90 -6.05 -11.02
N ALA A 315 9.17 -4.92 -10.95
CA ALA A 315 9.76 -3.62 -10.68
C ALA A 315 8.91 -2.87 -9.65
N VAL A 316 9.45 -2.69 -8.44
CA VAL A 316 8.72 -2.10 -7.31
C VAL A 316 9.55 -1.02 -6.61
N ALA A 317 8.85 -0.06 -6.01
CA ALA A 317 9.51 0.90 -5.13
C ALA A 317 8.90 0.86 -3.73
N GLU A 318 9.72 1.13 -2.71
CA GLU A 318 9.38 1.09 -1.26
C GLU A 318 8.33 0.03 -0.90
N PRO A 319 8.57 -1.26 -1.25
CA PRO A 319 7.56 -2.29 -1.09
C PRO A 319 7.26 -2.58 0.39
N ASN A 320 5.96 -2.61 0.75
CA ASN A 320 5.54 -3.17 2.04
C ASN A 320 5.68 -4.69 1.98
N VAL A 321 6.88 -5.15 2.24
CA VAL A 321 7.21 -6.57 2.30
C VAL A 321 7.69 -6.92 3.71
N ASN A 322 7.23 -8.03 4.24
CA ASN A 322 7.62 -8.56 5.55
C ASN A 322 8.50 -9.81 5.35
N PRO A 323 9.83 -9.66 5.18
CA PRO A 323 10.71 -10.79 4.89
C PRO A 323 10.77 -11.76 6.07
N LYS A 324 10.67 -13.06 5.81
CA LYS A 324 10.87 -14.07 6.84
C LYS A 324 12.27 -13.93 7.44
N PHE A 325 12.32 -13.85 8.76
CA PHE A 325 13.61 -13.76 9.45
C PHE A 325 14.47 -15.01 9.24
N THR A 326 15.76 -14.80 9.03
CA THR A 326 16.80 -15.84 9.06
C THR A 326 18.10 -15.29 9.68
N SER A 327 18.79 -16.08 10.47
CA SER A 327 20.09 -15.73 11.04
C SER A 327 21.26 -15.91 10.07
N HIS A 328 21.01 -16.28 8.82
CA HIS A 328 22.06 -16.57 7.83
C HIS A 328 22.72 -15.34 7.24
N PHE A 329 22.22 -14.15 7.58
CA PHE A 329 22.88 -12.91 7.17
C PHE A 329 22.74 -11.79 8.20
N SER A 330 23.50 -10.74 8.00
CA SER A 330 23.40 -9.46 8.69
C SER A 330 23.44 -8.32 7.67
N ILE A 331 23.02 -7.12 8.09
CA ILE A 331 23.07 -5.91 7.26
C ILE A 331 24.12 -4.97 7.83
N VAL A 332 25.01 -4.46 6.97
CA VAL A 332 26.07 -3.51 7.35
C VAL A 332 25.99 -2.30 6.44
N GLN A 333 25.84 -1.09 7.00
CA GLN A 333 25.95 0.17 6.26
C GLN A 333 27.32 0.81 6.54
N GLY A 334 28.07 1.13 5.51
CA GLY A 334 29.40 1.74 5.60
C GLY A 334 30.34 0.97 6.51
N SER A 335 30.87 1.68 7.51
CA SER A 335 31.71 1.12 8.58
C SER A 335 30.94 0.77 9.86
N GLY A 336 29.60 0.81 9.82
CA GLY A 336 28.74 0.56 10.97
C GLY A 336 28.81 -0.87 11.48
N ALA A 337 28.26 -1.10 12.67
CA ALA A 337 28.13 -2.45 13.23
C ALA A 337 27.10 -3.28 12.47
N PRO A 338 27.30 -4.60 12.34
CA PRO A 338 26.33 -5.48 11.71
C PRO A 338 24.99 -5.49 12.47
N LEU A 339 23.90 -5.27 11.74
CA LEU A 339 22.53 -5.42 12.26
C LEU A 339 22.08 -6.88 12.04
N TYR A 340 21.90 -7.62 13.13
CA TYR A 340 21.38 -8.99 13.12
C TYR A 340 19.86 -9.05 13.32
N ALA A 341 19.27 -8.02 13.94
CA ALA A 341 17.83 -7.95 14.22
C ALA A 341 17.05 -7.31 13.06
N HIS A 342 17.43 -7.62 11.82
CA HIS A 342 16.70 -7.22 10.59
C HIS A 342 15.38 -8.00 10.43
N SER A 343 14.63 -7.72 9.36
CA SER A 343 13.37 -8.44 9.01
C SER A 343 12.31 -8.38 10.12
N GLN A 344 12.25 -7.25 10.85
CA GLN A 344 11.15 -7.06 11.80
C GLN A 344 9.84 -6.85 11.03
N PRO A 345 8.75 -7.56 11.36
CA PRO A 345 7.47 -7.34 10.69
C PRO A 345 6.91 -5.94 10.97
N LEU A 346 6.07 -5.45 10.07
CA LEU A 346 5.45 -4.11 10.13
C LEU A 346 4.92 -3.77 11.53
N MET A 347 4.16 -4.68 12.13
CA MET A 347 3.59 -4.45 13.47
C MET A 347 4.64 -4.20 14.54
N ASN A 348 5.82 -4.78 14.42
CA ASN A 348 6.85 -4.64 15.44
C ASN A 348 7.48 -3.23 15.40
N TYR A 349 7.92 -2.74 14.24
CA TYR A 349 8.56 -1.42 14.17
C TYR A 349 7.55 -0.26 14.22
N ILE A 350 6.36 -0.40 13.60
CA ILE A 350 5.40 0.71 13.57
C ILE A 350 4.79 0.97 14.96
N THR A 351 4.55 -0.06 15.76
CA THR A 351 4.07 0.11 17.14
C THR A 351 5.15 0.67 18.06
N LEU A 352 6.44 0.37 17.83
CA LEU A 352 7.54 1.02 18.54
C LEU A 352 7.56 2.53 18.26
N VAL A 353 7.48 2.91 16.98
CA VAL A 353 7.39 4.32 16.58
C VAL A 353 6.16 4.97 17.19
N ASN A 354 5.00 4.30 17.18
CA ASN A 354 3.79 4.82 17.81
C ASN A 354 3.96 5.07 19.33
N VAL A 355 4.75 4.30 20.05
CA VAL A 355 5.02 4.54 21.48
C VAL A 355 5.94 5.76 21.68
N PHE A 356 7.06 5.85 20.97
CA PHE A 356 8.15 6.77 21.30
C PHE A 356 8.18 8.05 20.48
N GLN A 357 7.62 8.09 19.26
CA GLN A 357 7.82 9.22 18.34
C GLN A 357 7.30 10.55 18.88
N GLY A 358 6.13 10.59 19.51
CA GLY A 358 5.60 11.84 20.06
C GLY A 358 6.49 12.50 21.14
N CYS A 359 7.38 11.72 21.79
CA CYS A 359 8.44 12.25 22.65
C CYS A 359 9.69 12.58 21.82
N ALA A 360 10.13 11.69 20.92
CA ALA A 360 11.30 11.87 20.08
C ALA A 360 11.24 13.12 19.18
N ASP A 361 10.04 13.56 18.80
CA ASP A 361 9.83 14.82 18.05
C ASP A 361 10.43 16.05 18.74
N LEU A 362 10.54 16.02 20.07
CA LEU A 362 11.12 17.09 20.88
C LEU A 362 12.64 16.99 21.03
N ALA A 363 13.29 15.97 20.46
CA ALA A 363 14.75 15.86 20.51
C ALA A 363 15.40 17.07 19.80
N PRO A 364 16.44 17.69 20.39
CA PRO A 364 17.10 18.85 19.79
C PRO A 364 17.61 18.59 18.37
N ALA A 365 18.03 17.37 18.06
CA ALA A 365 18.45 16.97 16.73
C ALA A 365 17.33 17.01 15.68
N ASN A 366 16.07 16.92 16.09
CA ASN A 366 14.89 16.94 15.23
C ASN A 366 14.26 18.33 15.05
N ALA A 367 14.86 19.37 15.62
CA ALA A 367 14.32 20.75 15.55
C ALA A 367 14.17 21.28 14.10
N GLY A 368 14.95 20.75 13.15
CA GLY A 368 14.87 21.10 11.72
C GLY A 368 13.92 20.22 10.90
N ALA A 369 13.21 19.28 11.51
CA ALA A 369 12.30 18.40 10.80
C ALA A 369 11.09 19.18 10.25
N GLY A 370 10.66 18.85 9.04
CA GLY A 370 9.43 19.39 8.46
C GLY A 370 8.20 18.89 9.20
N LEU A 371 7.18 19.76 9.33
CA LEU A 371 5.92 19.43 10.00
C LEU A 371 6.08 18.86 11.43
N ASN A 372 7.15 19.24 12.14
CA ASN A 372 7.36 18.86 13.54
C ASN A 372 6.43 19.65 14.47
N LEU A 373 5.15 19.31 14.49
CA LEU A 373 4.07 20.06 15.12
C LEU A 373 3.29 19.24 16.19
N ALA A 374 3.70 18.00 16.45
CA ALA A 374 2.94 17.08 17.30
C ALA A 374 3.72 16.49 18.49
N GLY A 375 4.92 17.00 18.77
CA GLY A 375 5.69 16.58 19.94
C GLY A 375 4.97 16.89 21.26
N SER A 376 5.06 15.98 22.24
CA SER A 376 4.33 16.07 23.51
C SER A 376 5.25 15.90 24.72
N PRO A 377 5.46 16.99 25.52
CA PRO A 377 6.16 16.88 26.79
C PRO A 377 5.49 15.91 27.76
N ALA A 378 4.15 15.86 27.77
CA ALA A 378 3.41 14.94 28.62
C ALA A 378 3.68 13.47 28.27
N ARG A 379 3.84 13.17 26.96
CA ARG A 379 4.21 11.81 26.51
C ARG A 379 5.60 11.41 27.01
N CYS A 380 6.59 12.32 26.96
CA CYS A 380 7.92 12.08 27.51
C CYS A 380 7.85 11.80 29.02
N ALA A 381 7.14 12.64 29.78
CA ALA A 381 6.98 12.49 31.22
C ALA A 381 6.31 11.17 31.61
N ASP A 382 5.29 10.74 30.86
CA ASP A 382 4.58 9.48 31.14
C ASP A 382 5.41 8.26 30.74
N LEU A 383 6.18 8.32 29.66
CA LEU A 383 7.15 7.27 29.30
C LEU A 383 8.20 7.10 30.40
N HIS A 384 8.71 8.21 30.98
CA HIS A 384 9.61 8.18 32.12
C HIS A 384 8.93 7.61 33.37
N THR A 385 7.70 8.05 33.70
CA THR A 385 6.93 7.56 34.85
C THR A 385 6.69 6.05 34.77
N LYS A 386 6.46 5.53 33.56
CA LYS A 386 6.29 4.08 33.31
C LYS A 386 7.63 3.33 33.28
N GLY A 387 8.78 4.00 33.46
CA GLY A 387 10.12 3.37 33.46
C GLY A 387 10.64 3.00 32.05
N LEU A 388 10.01 3.52 30.99
CA LEU A 388 10.42 3.29 29.60
C LEU A 388 11.52 4.28 29.14
N LEU A 389 11.70 5.37 29.86
CA LEU A 389 12.80 6.32 29.72
C LEU A 389 13.47 6.51 31.10
N ALA A 390 14.80 6.50 31.13
CA ALA A 390 15.58 6.71 32.36
C ALA A 390 15.88 8.20 32.61
N SER A 391 15.98 8.99 31.54
CA SER A 391 16.32 10.41 31.60
C SER A 391 15.26 11.24 32.32
N THR A 392 15.70 12.31 33.02
CA THR A 392 14.84 13.12 33.89
C THR A 392 14.51 14.51 33.32
N THR A 393 15.29 15.03 32.35
CA THR A 393 14.98 16.30 31.69
C THR A 393 14.26 16.05 30.36
N LEU A 394 13.41 16.97 29.94
CA LEU A 394 12.64 16.82 28.69
C LEU A 394 13.54 16.59 27.47
N ALA A 395 14.62 17.36 27.35
CA ALA A 395 15.54 17.25 26.20
C ALA A 395 16.27 15.88 26.18
N ASP A 396 16.68 15.38 27.35
CA ASP A 396 17.32 14.08 27.47
C ASP A 396 16.32 12.94 27.27
N GLN A 397 15.08 13.06 27.77
CA GLN A 397 14.00 12.11 27.52
C GLN A 397 13.69 11.98 26.01
N ALA A 398 13.59 13.11 25.32
CA ALA A 398 13.34 13.12 23.87
C ALA A 398 14.51 12.52 23.09
N THR A 399 15.74 12.83 23.49
CA THR A 399 16.95 12.26 22.89
C THR A 399 17.04 10.74 23.13
N GLU A 400 16.70 10.28 24.33
CA GLU A 400 16.64 8.86 24.68
C GLU A 400 15.55 8.13 23.87
N ALA A 401 14.36 8.73 23.72
CA ALA A 401 13.29 8.18 22.89
C ALA A 401 13.72 8.02 21.43
N GLN A 402 14.40 9.04 20.85
CA GLN A 402 14.96 8.95 19.50
C GLN A 402 16.04 7.85 19.41
N LYS A 403 16.89 7.75 20.42
CA LYS A 403 17.92 6.70 20.48
C LYS A 403 17.31 5.30 20.50
N ILE A 404 16.24 5.08 21.27
CA ILE A 404 15.51 3.79 21.31
C ILE A 404 15.00 3.42 19.91
N ILE A 405 14.45 4.38 19.17
CA ILE A 405 13.98 4.17 17.78
C ILE A 405 15.16 3.77 16.89
N ASN A 406 16.28 4.47 16.97
CA ASN A 406 17.45 4.16 16.14
C ASN A 406 18.13 2.85 16.53
N ASP A 407 18.29 2.55 17.83
CA ASP A 407 18.86 1.29 18.31
C ASP A 407 18.04 0.07 17.88
N PHE A 408 16.74 0.23 17.66
CA PHE A 408 15.89 -0.82 17.13
C PHE A 408 16.24 -1.18 15.67
N GLY A 409 16.87 -0.28 14.93
CA GLY A 409 17.30 -0.47 13.55
C GLY A 409 16.67 0.48 12.54
N ILE A 410 15.91 1.48 12.99
CA ILE A 410 15.43 2.60 12.18
C ILE A 410 16.61 3.56 11.99
N LEU A 411 16.93 3.88 10.73
CA LEU A 411 18.15 4.63 10.41
C LEU A 411 18.09 6.10 10.89
N PRO A 412 19.24 6.70 11.27
CA PRO A 412 19.30 8.14 11.58
C PRO A 412 18.82 9.04 10.43
N GLU A 413 18.99 8.63 9.18
CA GLU A 413 18.51 9.33 7.99
C GLU A 413 16.97 9.48 7.94
N GLN A 414 16.25 8.74 8.78
CA GLN A 414 14.79 8.79 8.90
C GLN A 414 14.31 9.78 9.99
N ASN A 415 15.20 10.24 10.86
CA ASN A 415 14.83 11.02 12.05
C ASN A 415 14.12 12.33 11.70
N LEU A 416 14.52 13.02 10.62
CA LEU A 416 13.91 14.28 10.19
C LEU A 416 12.61 14.09 9.39
N VAL A 417 12.30 12.86 8.96
CA VAL A 417 11.05 12.53 8.25
C VAL A 417 9.93 12.15 9.24
N GLN A 418 10.29 11.44 10.29
CA GLN A 418 9.33 10.86 11.26
C GLN A 418 8.39 11.89 11.92
N PRO A 419 8.83 13.09 12.34
CA PRO A 419 7.92 14.05 12.98
C PRO A 419 6.72 14.44 12.10
N GLY A 420 6.92 14.61 10.79
CA GLY A 420 5.82 14.90 9.87
C GLY A 420 4.88 13.70 9.68
N TYR A 421 5.39 12.49 9.65
CA TYR A 421 4.55 11.29 9.60
C TYR A 421 3.76 11.10 10.90
N TRP A 422 4.37 11.39 12.04
CA TRP A 422 3.69 11.41 13.33
C TRP A 422 2.57 12.47 13.36
N PHE A 423 2.86 13.69 12.90
CA PHE A 423 1.87 14.76 12.76
C PHE A 423 0.69 14.34 11.86
N ALA A 424 0.94 13.63 10.79
CA ALA A 424 -0.08 13.14 9.87
C ALA A 424 -0.81 11.86 10.35
N ASN A 425 -0.60 11.39 11.58
CA ASN A 425 -1.14 10.16 12.16
C ASN A 425 -0.76 8.87 11.40
N VAL A 426 0.35 8.83 10.66
CA VAL A 426 0.72 7.67 9.85
C VAL A 426 0.98 6.44 10.72
N SER A 427 1.86 6.57 11.73
CA SER A 427 2.22 5.45 12.60
C SER A 427 1.03 4.94 13.42
N GLN A 428 0.19 5.84 13.90
CA GLN A 428 -1.02 5.52 14.67
C GLN A 428 -2.02 4.74 13.79
N SER A 429 -2.31 5.26 12.60
CA SER A 429 -3.27 4.67 11.66
C SER A 429 -2.85 3.29 11.17
N ILE A 430 -1.57 3.12 10.84
CA ILE A 430 -1.03 1.82 10.45
C ILE A 430 -1.10 0.84 11.62
N SER A 431 -0.67 1.24 12.82
CA SER A 431 -0.71 0.37 14.02
C SER A 431 -2.13 -0.15 14.29
N VAL A 432 -3.15 0.73 14.23
CA VAL A 432 -4.55 0.37 14.48
C VAL A 432 -5.10 -0.51 13.35
N THR A 433 -4.92 -0.10 12.10
CA THR A 433 -5.51 -0.77 10.94
C THR A 433 -4.96 -2.19 10.80
N TYR A 434 -3.63 -2.35 10.86
CA TYR A 434 -3.00 -3.64 10.64
C TYR A 434 -3.14 -4.59 11.84
N ALA A 435 -3.21 -4.08 13.08
CA ALA A 435 -3.55 -4.92 14.23
C ALA A 435 -4.94 -5.53 14.07
N ASN A 436 -5.92 -4.73 13.64
CA ASN A 436 -7.27 -5.21 13.39
C ASN A 436 -7.30 -6.23 12.24
N ALA A 437 -6.63 -5.96 11.13
CA ALA A 437 -6.60 -6.83 9.95
C ALA A 437 -5.91 -8.17 10.26
N TYR A 438 -4.69 -8.16 10.80
CA TYR A 438 -3.95 -9.38 11.10
C TYR A 438 -4.67 -10.24 12.15
N GLY A 439 -5.22 -9.61 13.18
CA GLY A 439 -6.01 -10.32 14.19
C GLY A 439 -7.45 -10.65 13.75
N ARG A 440 -7.88 -10.22 12.57
CA ARG A 440 -9.25 -10.43 12.05
C ARG A 440 -10.31 -9.95 13.03
N PHE A 441 -10.09 -8.75 13.63
CA PHE A 441 -11.00 -8.20 14.63
C PHE A 441 -12.23 -7.56 13.98
N SER A 442 -13.35 -7.65 14.70
CA SER A 442 -14.57 -6.93 14.37
C SER A 442 -14.47 -5.46 14.79
N VAL A 443 -15.22 -4.59 14.13
CA VAL A 443 -15.41 -3.21 14.60
C VAL A 443 -15.96 -3.16 16.04
N LEU A 444 -16.68 -4.22 16.47
CA LEU A 444 -17.25 -4.34 17.82
C LEU A 444 -16.19 -4.55 18.90
N ASP A 445 -15.00 -5.04 18.54
CA ASP A 445 -13.93 -5.35 19.51
C ASP A 445 -13.30 -4.11 20.12
N ASN A 446 -13.38 -2.94 19.45
CA ASN A 446 -12.72 -1.70 19.90
C ASN A 446 -11.29 -1.95 20.38
N LEU A 447 -10.49 -2.66 19.56
CA LEU A 447 -9.17 -3.17 19.93
C LEU A 447 -8.30 -2.06 20.54
N CYS A 448 -7.74 -2.31 21.73
CA CYS A 448 -6.97 -1.32 22.50
C CYS A 448 -7.71 0.01 22.72
N ALA A 449 -9.03 -0.04 22.84
CA ALA A 449 -9.93 1.11 22.98
C ALA A 449 -9.92 2.09 21.78
N TYR A 450 -9.49 1.63 20.60
CA TYR A 450 -9.60 2.43 19.37
C TYR A 450 -10.92 2.20 18.66
N SER A 451 -11.45 3.26 18.06
CA SER A 451 -12.53 3.23 17.07
C SER A 451 -12.33 4.32 16.02
N LEU A 452 -13.23 4.41 15.04
CA LEU A 452 -13.13 5.37 13.93
C LEU A 452 -14.41 6.19 13.89
N ALA A 453 -14.28 7.53 13.91
CA ALA A 453 -15.41 8.45 13.86
C ALA A 453 -14.99 9.83 13.32
N ALA A 454 -15.94 10.61 12.85
CA ALA A 454 -15.72 12.02 12.63
C ALA A 454 -15.52 12.76 13.97
N ASN A 455 -14.61 13.75 13.97
CA ASN A 455 -14.27 14.55 15.15
C ASN A 455 -14.55 16.05 14.94
N GLY A 456 -15.33 16.40 13.91
CA GLY A 456 -15.61 17.80 13.55
C GLY A 456 -14.39 18.59 13.05
N GLY A 457 -13.29 17.92 12.68
CA GLY A 457 -12.04 18.57 12.27
C GLY A 457 -11.25 19.19 13.43
N VAL A 458 -11.57 18.82 14.68
CA VAL A 458 -10.96 19.39 15.89
C VAL A 458 -10.01 18.38 16.52
N SER A 459 -8.75 18.77 16.73
CA SER A 459 -7.79 17.95 17.48
C SER A 459 -8.31 17.72 18.90
N GLY A 460 -8.36 16.46 19.35
CA GLY A 460 -8.99 16.07 20.61
C GLY A 460 -10.51 16.23 20.63
N GLY A 461 -11.16 16.44 19.48
CA GLY A 461 -12.61 16.52 19.34
C GLY A 461 -13.30 15.18 19.67
N ALA A 462 -14.50 15.26 20.23
CA ALA A 462 -15.34 14.09 20.48
C ALA A 462 -15.94 13.57 19.17
N PRO A 463 -16.35 12.28 19.13
CA PRO A 463 -17.09 11.72 18.01
C PRO A 463 -18.39 12.48 17.73
N VAL A 464 -18.56 12.87 16.47
CA VAL A 464 -19.76 13.58 15.97
C VAL A 464 -20.25 12.90 14.69
N PRO A 465 -21.50 13.15 14.25
CA PRO A 465 -21.95 12.73 12.93
C PRO A 465 -21.04 13.31 11.84
N LEU A 466 -20.69 12.52 10.84
CA LEU A 466 -19.98 13.03 9.66
C LEU A 466 -20.93 13.94 8.86
N ALA A 467 -20.42 15.04 8.34
CA ALA A 467 -21.20 15.90 7.45
C ALA A 467 -21.66 15.09 6.22
N MET A 468 -22.94 15.22 5.83
CA MET A 468 -23.53 14.44 4.73
C MET A 468 -22.76 14.60 3.40
N THR A 469 -22.25 15.79 3.12
CA THR A 469 -21.41 16.04 1.92
C THR A 469 -20.08 15.30 1.99
N SER A 470 -19.44 15.22 3.17
CA SER A 470 -18.20 14.46 3.37
C SER A 470 -18.46 12.96 3.26
N GLU A 471 -19.60 12.49 3.76
CA GLU A 471 -19.99 11.10 3.66
C GLU A 471 -20.28 10.71 2.20
N ALA A 472 -21.05 11.52 1.47
CA ALA A 472 -21.36 11.30 0.05
C ALA A 472 -20.09 11.25 -0.81
N THR A 473 -19.04 12.00 -0.45
CA THR A 473 -17.80 12.11 -1.22
C THR A 473 -16.62 11.29 -0.66
N ILE A 474 -16.85 10.45 0.35
CA ILE A 474 -15.78 9.70 1.06
C ILE A 474 -14.95 8.82 0.13
N PHE A 475 -15.57 8.20 -0.87
CA PHE A 475 -14.89 7.41 -1.90
C PHE A 475 -13.88 8.25 -2.71
N GLY A 476 -14.23 9.49 -2.99
CA GLY A 476 -13.39 10.41 -3.78
C GLY A 476 -12.05 10.75 -3.11
N THR A 477 -11.87 10.53 -1.80
CA THR A 477 -10.55 10.63 -1.16
C THR A 477 -9.65 9.45 -1.48
N SER A 478 -10.25 8.33 -1.90
CA SER A 478 -9.59 7.08 -2.29
C SER A 478 -8.65 6.49 -1.24
N ASN A 479 -8.86 6.81 0.03
CA ASN A 479 -8.09 6.30 1.16
C ASN A 479 -8.98 5.53 2.13
N GLY A 480 -8.69 4.26 2.36
CA GLY A 480 -9.40 3.37 3.28
C GLY A 480 -8.78 3.28 4.69
N VAL A 481 -7.84 4.17 5.02
CA VAL A 481 -7.24 4.28 6.36
C VAL A 481 -7.48 5.68 6.91
N PRO A 482 -8.29 5.84 7.97
CA PRO A 482 -8.41 7.12 8.67
C PRO A 482 -7.06 7.60 9.27
N PRO A 483 -6.78 8.93 9.26
CA PRO A 483 -7.72 10.02 8.96
C PRO A 483 -8.04 10.16 7.46
N THR A 484 -9.32 10.18 7.12
CA THR A 484 -9.80 10.39 5.76
C THR A 484 -11.22 10.97 5.77
N SER A 485 -11.53 11.89 4.88
CA SER A 485 -12.87 12.51 4.74
C SER A 485 -13.50 13.01 6.04
N GLY A 486 -12.68 13.46 7.00
CA GLY A 486 -13.17 13.91 8.31
C GLY A 486 -13.34 12.79 9.34
N VAL A 487 -13.18 11.51 8.97
CA VAL A 487 -13.11 10.38 9.92
C VAL A 487 -11.69 10.27 10.44
N ALA A 488 -11.53 10.18 11.76
CA ALA A 488 -10.27 10.10 12.49
C ALA A 488 -10.21 8.87 13.41
N LEU A 489 -9.04 8.60 13.98
CA LEU A 489 -8.87 7.63 15.05
C LEU A 489 -9.42 8.24 16.35
N ILE A 490 -10.14 7.44 17.11
CA ILE A 490 -10.75 7.82 18.39
C ILE A 490 -10.16 6.95 19.49
N ASN A 491 -9.67 7.61 20.54
CA ASN A 491 -9.38 7.00 21.82
C ASN A 491 -10.66 6.95 22.65
N ASN A 492 -11.28 5.77 22.75
CA ASN A 492 -12.52 5.58 23.53
C ASN A 492 -12.29 5.65 25.05
N ALA A 493 -11.05 5.49 25.52
CA ALA A 493 -10.66 5.53 26.92
C ALA A 493 -10.12 6.92 27.38
N ALA A 494 -10.22 7.93 26.55
CA ALA A 494 -9.69 9.25 26.88
C ALA A 494 -10.38 9.85 28.12
N THR A 495 -9.64 10.60 28.92
CA THR A 495 -10.17 11.30 30.10
C THR A 495 -11.27 12.28 29.67
N GLY A 496 -12.44 12.14 30.29
CA GLY A 496 -13.62 12.94 29.98
C GLY A 496 -14.43 12.45 28.78
N GLY A 497 -14.25 11.20 28.36
CA GLY A 497 -14.96 10.52 27.28
C GLY A 497 -14.18 10.41 25.99
N PRO A 498 -14.72 9.71 24.97
CA PRO A 498 -14.03 9.47 23.69
C PRO A 498 -13.58 10.76 23.00
N LYS A 499 -12.34 10.77 22.49
CA LYS A 499 -11.72 11.92 21.80
C LYS A 499 -10.84 11.46 20.63
N GLU A 500 -10.60 12.33 19.70
CA GLU A 500 -9.59 12.11 18.65
C GLU A 500 -8.24 11.75 19.30
N ASP A 501 -7.59 10.73 18.76
CA ASP A 501 -6.46 10.01 19.35
C ASP A 501 -5.28 10.93 19.70
N ARG A 502 -4.70 11.61 18.70
CA ARG A 502 -3.52 12.47 18.89
C ARG A 502 -3.79 13.66 19.80
N GLY A 503 -4.98 14.24 19.76
CA GLY A 503 -5.39 15.34 20.62
C GLY A 503 -5.91 14.91 21.98
N SER A 504 -5.95 13.61 22.29
CA SER A 504 -6.39 13.14 23.61
C SER A 504 -5.35 13.42 24.68
N THR A 505 -5.77 14.19 25.68
CA THR A 505 -4.92 14.57 26.81
C THR A 505 -4.91 13.49 27.89
N PRO A 506 -3.80 13.38 28.69
CA PRO A 506 -2.64 14.29 28.67
C PRO A 506 -1.56 13.89 27.66
N ASN A 507 -1.50 12.64 27.18
CA ASN A 507 -0.30 12.02 26.60
C ASN A 507 -0.49 11.44 25.18
N GLN A 508 -1.46 11.93 24.42
CA GLN A 508 -1.72 11.48 23.04
C GLN A 508 -1.97 9.96 22.98
N ASN A 509 -2.82 9.43 23.87
CA ASN A 509 -3.19 8.02 23.93
C ASN A 509 -1.99 7.05 24.05
N LEU A 510 -1.05 7.34 24.95
CA LEU A 510 0.08 6.45 25.18
C LEU A 510 -0.37 5.04 25.61
N ASP A 511 -1.45 4.92 26.38
CA ASP A 511 -1.94 3.62 26.84
C ASP A 511 -2.48 2.76 25.68
N GLY A 512 -3.17 3.36 24.71
CA GLY A 512 -3.58 2.69 23.47
C GLY A 512 -2.37 2.23 22.63
N ALA A 513 -1.34 3.08 22.50
CA ALA A 513 -0.10 2.74 21.82
C ALA A 513 0.65 1.59 22.50
N LEU A 514 0.73 1.59 23.84
CA LEU A 514 1.34 0.51 24.64
C LEU A 514 0.54 -0.79 24.53
N CYS A 515 -0.78 -0.72 24.51
CA CYS A 515 -1.63 -1.88 24.25
C CYS A 515 -1.30 -2.51 22.89
N LEU A 516 -1.30 -1.72 21.79
CA LEU A 516 -0.94 -2.21 20.46
C LEU A 516 0.48 -2.80 20.42
N ARG A 517 1.43 -2.16 21.10
CA ARG A 517 2.81 -2.66 21.22
C ARG A 517 2.85 -3.99 21.94
N SER A 518 2.09 -4.15 23.01
CA SER A 518 1.98 -5.39 23.78
C SER A 518 1.43 -6.52 22.91
N LEU A 519 0.38 -6.24 22.15
CA LEU A 519 -0.22 -7.23 21.23
C LEU A 519 0.75 -7.62 20.10
N ALA A 520 1.50 -6.66 19.56
CA ALA A 520 2.49 -6.92 18.50
C ALA A 520 3.67 -7.78 18.96
N THR A 521 4.06 -7.68 20.25
CA THR A 521 5.22 -8.39 20.80
C THR A 521 4.87 -9.64 21.60
N GLY A 522 3.59 -9.82 21.96
CA GLY A 522 3.13 -10.90 22.84
C GLY A 522 3.57 -10.74 24.31
N LYS A 523 4.05 -9.56 24.68
CA LYS A 523 4.50 -9.22 26.05
C LYS A 523 3.99 -7.84 26.42
N ASP A 524 3.73 -7.64 27.72
CA ASP A 524 3.41 -6.31 28.24
C ASP A 524 4.54 -5.31 27.90
N ALA A 525 4.19 -4.21 27.23
CA ALA A 525 5.15 -3.27 26.67
C ALA A 525 5.89 -2.44 27.74
N VAL A 526 5.39 -2.40 28.97
CA VAL A 526 5.98 -1.67 30.10
C VAL A 526 6.86 -2.59 30.93
N THR A 527 6.33 -3.74 31.31
CA THR A 527 6.98 -4.65 32.26
C THR A 527 7.78 -5.76 31.60
N GLY A 528 7.57 -6.03 30.32
CA GLY A 528 8.14 -7.18 29.60
C GLY A 528 7.57 -8.54 30.01
N MET A 529 6.60 -8.57 30.90
CA MET A 529 5.98 -9.79 31.43
C MET A 529 5.01 -10.41 30.40
N PRO A 530 4.69 -11.71 30.52
CA PRO A 530 3.64 -12.33 29.73
C PRO A 530 2.30 -11.60 29.87
N LEU A 531 1.54 -11.54 28.78
CA LEU A 531 0.22 -10.93 28.74
C LEU A 531 -0.81 -11.77 29.54
N ALA A 532 -1.85 -11.11 30.08
CA ALA A 532 -3.03 -11.77 30.61
C ALA A 532 -3.78 -12.57 29.50
N ASP A 533 -4.55 -13.60 29.88
CA ASP A 533 -5.12 -14.56 28.93
C ASP A 533 -5.91 -13.93 27.78
N SER A 534 -6.72 -12.91 28.05
CA SER A 534 -7.50 -12.22 27.00
C SER A 534 -6.61 -11.48 26.00
N GLN A 535 -5.65 -10.73 26.49
CA GLN A 535 -4.67 -10.02 25.65
C GLN A 535 -3.73 -10.99 24.92
N LYS A 536 -3.36 -12.09 25.60
CA LYS A 536 -2.57 -13.16 24.98
C LYS A 536 -3.29 -13.80 23.78
N ALA A 537 -4.60 -14.05 23.93
CA ALA A 537 -5.41 -14.56 22.83
C ALA A 537 -5.46 -13.58 21.64
N GLN A 538 -5.59 -12.27 21.91
CA GLN A 538 -5.53 -11.23 20.88
C GLN A 538 -4.14 -11.17 20.21
N ALA A 539 -3.07 -11.20 21.00
CA ALA A 539 -1.70 -11.20 20.48
C ALA A 539 -1.41 -12.44 19.62
N ASN A 540 -1.90 -13.62 20.02
CA ASN A 540 -1.75 -14.85 19.22
C ASN A 540 -2.44 -14.71 17.85
N ARG A 541 -3.66 -14.16 17.81
CA ARG A 541 -4.37 -13.91 16.53
C ARG A 541 -3.57 -12.97 15.61
N ILE A 542 -2.98 -11.89 16.16
CA ILE A 542 -2.11 -10.98 15.41
C ILE A 542 -0.86 -11.72 14.92
N GLY A 543 -0.21 -12.50 15.79
CA GLY A 543 0.96 -13.30 15.45
C GLY A 543 0.70 -14.28 14.31
N GLU A 544 -0.41 -15.01 14.35
CA GLU A 544 -0.85 -15.90 13.27
C GLU A 544 -1.06 -15.13 11.96
N GLY A 545 -1.67 -13.94 12.02
CA GLY A 545 -1.85 -13.09 10.86
C GLY A 545 -0.54 -12.55 10.29
N ILE A 546 0.46 -12.30 11.13
CA ILE A 546 1.81 -11.93 10.68
C ILE A 546 2.49 -13.10 9.99
N GLU A 547 2.39 -14.33 10.53
CA GLU A 547 2.96 -15.51 9.89
C GLU A 547 2.35 -15.77 8.49
N ASP A 548 1.05 -15.51 8.30
CA ASP A 548 0.36 -15.65 7.01
C ASP A 548 0.95 -14.75 5.89
N ILE A 549 1.57 -13.63 6.25
CA ILE A 549 2.01 -12.60 5.29
C ILE A 549 3.52 -12.58 5.04
N LEU A 550 4.29 -13.40 5.74
CA LEU A 550 5.74 -13.39 5.61
C LEU A 550 6.18 -13.75 4.19
N ALA A 551 7.01 -12.90 3.61
CA ALA A 551 7.62 -13.12 2.31
C ALA A 551 8.74 -14.17 2.41
N THR A 552 8.79 -15.05 1.41
CA THR A 552 9.69 -16.20 1.39
C THR A 552 11.07 -15.91 0.84
N GLY A 553 11.23 -14.82 0.08
CA GLY A 553 12.44 -14.46 -0.64
C GLY A 553 12.66 -15.25 -1.94
N LYS A 554 11.71 -16.12 -2.35
CA LYS A 554 11.84 -16.93 -3.54
C LYS A 554 11.26 -16.21 -4.76
N LEU A 555 12.11 -15.72 -5.65
CA LEU A 555 11.72 -15.07 -6.90
C LEU A 555 11.87 -16.00 -8.14
N SER A 556 12.36 -17.23 -7.95
CA SER A 556 12.40 -18.27 -8.98
C SER A 556 13.08 -17.83 -10.29
N ARG A 557 14.13 -17.00 -10.23
CA ARG A 557 14.89 -16.41 -11.36
C ARG A 557 14.14 -15.34 -12.15
N ILE A 558 12.97 -14.92 -11.72
CA ILE A 558 12.29 -13.76 -12.33
C ILE A 558 13.20 -12.52 -12.12
N PRO A 559 13.53 -11.77 -13.18
CA PRO A 559 14.29 -10.53 -13.03
C PRO A 559 13.48 -9.54 -12.17
N ALA A 560 14.14 -8.98 -11.17
CA ALA A 560 13.47 -8.14 -10.19
C ALA A 560 14.29 -6.88 -9.88
N ILE A 561 13.60 -5.76 -9.74
CA ILE A 561 14.16 -4.48 -9.32
C ILE A 561 13.39 -3.99 -8.10
N PHE A 562 14.12 -3.70 -7.02
CA PHE A 562 13.61 -2.99 -5.87
C PHE A 562 14.27 -1.61 -5.81
N VAL A 563 13.46 -0.57 -5.67
CA VAL A 563 13.90 0.80 -5.37
C VAL A 563 13.48 1.15 -3.97
N GLN A 564 14.34 1.79 -3.18
CA GLN A 564 14.02 2.17 -1.80
C GLN A 564 14.66 3.50 -1.45
N GLY A 565 13.87 4.39 -0.83
CA GLY A 565 14.41 5.59 -0.22
C GLY A 565 15.14 5.28 1.09
N ARG A 566 16.39 5.73 1.25
CA ARG A 566 17.14 5.53 2.51
C ARG A 566 16.46 6.19 3.70
N SER A 567 15.79 7.31 3.48
CA SER A 567 15.05 8.05 4.50
C SER A 567 13.60 7.60 4.66
N ASP A 568 13.21 6.42 4.15
CA ASP A 568 11.84 5.92 4.28
C ASP A 568 11.51 5.59 5.74
N GLY A 569 10.74 6.46 6.38
CA GLY A 569 10.34 6.33 7.77
C GLY A 569 9.04 5.53 7.99
N ILE A 570 8.36 5.10 6.91
CA ILE A 570 7.16 4.25 6.99
C ILE A 570 7.56 2.79 6.86
N LEU A 571 8.40 2.49 5.87
CA LEU A 571 8.90 1.15 5.55
C LEU A 571 10.43 1.14 5.62
N PRO A 572 11.01 1.09 6.84
CA PRO A 572 12.44 1.21 7.03
C PRO A 572 13.22 0.16 6.23
N PRO A 573 14.26 0.56 5.47
CA PRO A 573 15.00 -0.35 4.58
C PRO A 573 15.53 -1.61 5.26
N ASN A 574 15.99 -1.50 6.49
CA ASN A 574 16.54 -2.63 7.27
C ASN A 574 15.51 -3.73 7.56
N PHE A 575 14.23 -3.43 7.48
CA PHE A 575 13.15 -4.37 7.77
C PHE A 575 12.41 -4.82 6.50
N THR A 576 12.56 -4.07 5.41
CA THR A 576 11.91 -4.31 4.14
C THR A 576 12.92 -4.66 3.03
N SER A 577 13.30 -3.73 2.16
CA SER A 577 14.08 -4.00 0.94
C SER A 577 15.48 -4.55 1.19
N ARG A 578 16.25 -4.02 2.16
CA ARG A 578 17.56 -4.57 2.51
C ARG A 578 17.44 -6.01 3.05
N ALA A 579 16.44 -6.21 3.92
CA ALA A 579 16.17 -7.52 4.49
C ALA A 579 15.68 -8.53 3.44
N TYR A 580 14.82 -8.09 2.51
CA TYR A 580 14.36 -8.93 1.41
C TYR A 580 15.51 -9.28 0.44
N PHE A 581 16.37 -8.30 0.12
CA PHE A 581 17.56 -8.54 -0.70
C PHE A 581 18.47 -9.61 -0.07
N GLY A 582 18.72 -9.51 1.24
CA GLY A 582 19.47 -10.53 1.98
C GLY A 582 18.79 -11.89 1.97
N LEU A 583 17.49 -11.95 2.23
CA LEU A 583 16.71 -13.18 2.23
C LEU A 583 16.71 -13.85 0.85
N ASN A 584 16.48 -13.08 -0.23
CA ASN A 584 16.50 -13.60 -1.60
C ASN A 584 17.87 -14.19 -1.98
N ASN A 585 18.97 -13.52 -1.61
CA ASN A 585 20.31 -14.05 -1.83
C ASN A 585 20.60 -15.34 -1.04
N VAL A 586 19.98 -15.52 0.14
CA VAL A 586 20.06 -16.78 0.89
C VAL A 586 19.22 -17.87 0.22
N VAL A 587 18.02 -17.55 -0.25
CA VAL A 587 17.05 -18.52 -0.78
C VAL A 587 17.36 -18.92 -2.21
N ASP A 588 17.51 -17.96 -3.12
CA ASP A 588 17.78 -18.22 -4.54
C ASP A 588 19.28 -18.38 -4.83
N GLY A 589 20.16 -17.97 -3.91
CA GLY A 589 21.61 -18.15 -4.00
C GLY A 589 22.19 -17.58 -5.30
N SER A 590 22.99 -18.37 -6.00
CA SER A 590 23.60 -17.97 -7.28
C SER A 590 22.61 -17.76 -8.43
N THR A 591 21.34 -18.07 -8.25
CA THR A 591 20.28 -17.86 -9.25
C THR A 591 19.45 -16.61 -8.97
N SER A 592 19.77 -15.86 -7.91
CA SER A 592 19.13 -14.57 -7.62
C SER A 592 19.31 -13.61 -8.81
N SER A 593 18.19 -13.03 -9.24
CA SER A 593 18.12 -12.01 -10.29
C SER A 593 17.54 -10.70 -9.72
N LEU A 594 17.64 -10.50 -8.40
CA LEU A 594 17.18 -9.29 -7.73
C LEU A 594 18.25 -8.20 -7.75
N HIS A 595 17.90 -7.05 -8.29
CA HIS A 595 18.67 -5.81 -8.25
C HIS A 595 18.04 -4.83 -7.26
N TYR A 596 18.86 -4.25 -6.39
CA TYR A 596 18.41 -3.33 -5.36
C TYR A 596 19.06 -1.96 -5.52
N TYR A 597 18.24 -0.93 -5.68
CA TYR A 597 18.70 0.46 -5.82
C TYR A 597 18.21 1.27 -4.62
N GLU A 598 19.16 1.75 -3.81
CA GLU A 598 18.86 2.56 -2.65
C GLU A 598 19.17 4.03 -2.94
N ILE A 599 18.20 4.90 -2.70
CA ILE A 599 18.26 6.30 -3.06
C ILE A 599 18.46 7.14 -1.80
N THR A 600 19.58 7.88 -1.73
CA THR A 600 19.79 8.82 -0.62
C THR A 600 18.83 10.01 -0.70
N ASN A 601 18.53 10.65 0.44
CA ASN A 601 17.64 11.80 0.53
C ASN A 601 16.26 11.59 -0.12
N ALA A 602 15.78 10.37 -0.16
CA ALA A 602 14.43 10.03 -0.62
C ALA A 602 13.69 9.31 0.50
N HIS A 603 12.40 9.60 0.61
CA HIS A 603 11.52 9.02 1.62
C HIS A 603 10.23 8.49 0.98
N HIS A 604 9.30 7.95 1.80
CA HIS A 604 8.15 7.17 1.34
C HIS A 604 7.11 7.95 0.53
N LEU A 605 6.77 9.17 0.95
CA LEU A 605 5.66 9.94 0.38
C LEU A 605 6.17 11.20 -0.32
N ASP A 606 6.46 11.12 -1.59
CA ASP A 606 6.95 12.25 -2.40
C ASP A 606 6.04 13.50 -2.29
N SER A 607 4.74 13.30 -2.05
CA SER A 607 3.80 14.39 -1.81
C SER A 607 4.17 15.29 -0.62
N PHE A 608 4.95 14.78 0.35
CA PHE A 608 5.46 15.61 1.45
C PHE A 608 6.56 16.59 1.00
N ASN A 609 7.19 16.36 -0.15
CA ASN A 609 8.21 17.26 -0.70
C ASN A 609 7.67 18.66 -1.06
N GLN A 610 6.35 18.87 -1.02
CA GLN A 610 5.75 20.20 -1.14
C GLN A 610 5.87 21.05 0.14
N PHE A 611 6.05 20.43 1.30
CA PHE A 611 6.05 21.14 2.58
C PHE A 611 7.43 21.66 2.97
N PRO A 612 7.48 22.81 3.70
CA PRO A 612 8.73 23.34 4.26
C PRO A 612 9.48 22.29 5.09
N GLY A 613 10.80 22.26 4.93
CA GLY A 613 11.66 21.25 5.57
C GLY A 613 11.82 19.97 4.73
N TYR A 614 10.78 19.51 4.06
CA TYR A 614 10.88 18.41 3.09
C TYR A 614 11.38 18.90 1.73
N ASN A 615 10.81 19.99 1.24
CA ASN A 615 11.09 20.54 -0.09
C ASN A 615 12.55 20.89 -0.33
N ALA A 616 13.32 21.20 0.71
CA ALA A 616 14.73 21.55 0.60
C ALA A 616 15.68 20.35 0.78
N ASN A 617 15.24 19.30 1.50
CA ASN A 617 16.09 18.24 2.00
C ASN A 617 15.92 16.91 1.28
N TYR A 618 14.82 16.73 0.53
CA TYR A 618 14.50 15.46 -0.10
C TYR A 618 14.28 15.59 -1.61
N VAL A 619 14.45 14.45 -2.28
CA VAL A 619 14.24 14.29 -3.72
C VAL A 619 13.11 13.28 -3.98
N PRO A 620 12.43 13.34 -5.14
CA PRO A 620 11.35 12.42 -5.44
C PRO A 620 11.88 11.01 -5.73
N LEU A 621 11.43 10.03 -4.95
CA LEU A 621 11.70 8.62 -5.15
C LEU A 621 11.04 8.09 -6.44
N HIS A 622 9.88 8.65 -6.80
CA HIS A 622 9.11 8.27 -7.98
C HIS A 622 9.92 8.35 -9.28
N ARG A 623 10.86 9.28 -9.39
CA ARG A 623 11.79 9.35 -10.53
C ARG A 623 12.54 8.04 -10.74
N TYR A 624 12.95 7.39 -9.67
CA TYR A 624 13.70 6.13 -9.72
C TYR A 624 12.80 4.91 -9.92
N PHE A 625 11.55 4.99 -9.47
CA PHE A 625 10.55 4.00 -9.83
C PHE A 625 10.33 3.96 -11.36
N LEU A 626 10.18 5.12 -12.00
CA LEU A 626 10.05 5.20 -13.46
C LEU A 626 11.28 4.63 -14.17
N GLN A 627 12.50 4.94 -13.70
CA GLN A 627 13.73 4.36 -14.25
C GLN A 627 13.77 2.83 -14.08
N ALA A 628 13.30 2.31 -12.95
CA ALA A 628 13.23 0.86 -12.71
C ALA A 628 12.26 0.19 -13.69
N MET A 629 11.13 0.83 -13.97
CA MET A 629 10.17 0.35 -14.96
C MET A 629 10.76 0.34 -16.38
N ASP A 630 11.44 1.42 -16.77
CA ASP A 630 12.12 1.52 -18.07
C ASP A 630 13.21 0.45 -18.21
N LEU A 631 14.04 0.26 -17.18
CA LEU A 631 15.09 -0.76 -17.14
C LEU A 631 14.50 -2.18 -17.25
N MET A 632 13.42 -2.46 -16.54
CA MET A 632 12.75 -3.77 -16.59
C MET A 632 12.12 -4.02 -17.97
N TYR A 633 11.44 -3.04 -18.52
CA TYR A 633 10.85 -3.16 -19.86
C TYR A 633 11.91 -3.37 -20.94
N ASP A 634 13.00 -2.60 -20.90
CA ASP A 634 14.15 -2.74 -21.82
C ASP A 634 14.83 -4.11 -21.66
N HIS A 635 14.95 -4.61 -20.42
CA HIS A 635 15.48 -5.95 -20.15
C HIS A 635 14.61 -7.02 -20.84
N LEU A 636 13.31 -6.99 -20.62
CA LEU A 636 12.38 -7.99 -21.14
C LEU A 636 12.15 -7.88 -22.67
N ARG A 637 12.09 -6.65 -23.20
CA ARG A 637 11.79 -6.39 -24.60
C ARG A 637 13.03 -6.46 -25.50
N HIS A 638 14.17 -5.95 -25.03
CA HIS A 638 15.38 -5.71 -25.82
C HIS A 638 16.60 -6.48 -25.33
N GLY A 639 16.50 -7.23 -24.22
CA GLY A 639 17.60 -8.00 -23.65
C GLY A 639 18.70 -7.14 -23.01
N ARG A 640 18.40 -5.88 -22.62
CA ARG A 640 19.35 -5.03 -21.91
C ARG A 640 19.68 -5.63 -20.55
N SER A 641 20.96 -5.69 -20.17
CA SER A 641 21.36 -6.12 -18.83
C SER A 641 20.91 -5.11 -17.79
N LEU A 642 20.39 -5.59 -16.66
CA LEU A 642 20.06 -4.73 -15.53
C LEU A 642 21.35 -4.22 -14.85
N PRO A 643 21.40 -2.94 -14.43
CA PRO A 643 22.53 -2.40 -13.68
C PRO A 643 22.78 -3.14 -12.37
N PRO A 644 24.01 -3.25 -11.88
CA PRO A 644 24.32 -3.81 -10.57
C PRO A 644 23.59 -3.08 -9.43
N SER A 645 23.25 -3.81 -8.36
CA SER A 645 22.68 -3.22 -7.13
C SER A 645 23.59 -2.11 -6.59
N GLN A 646 23.00 -0.95 -6.24
CA GLN A 646 23.79 0.25 -5.92
C GLN A 646 23.07 1.23 -5.02
N VAL A 647 23.85 2.06 -4.34
CA VAL A 647 23.38 3.32 -3.74
C VAL A 647 23.48 4.42 -4.79
N VAL A 648 22.41 5.15 -4.98
CA VAL A 648 22.37 6.34 -5.83
C VAL A 648 22.41 7.58 -4.93
N HIS A 649 23.53 8.31 -5.00
CA HIS A 649 23.72 9.52 -4.21
C HIS A 649 23.05 10.70 -4.89
N THR A 650 21.99 11.21 -4.26
CA THR A 650 21.23 12.37 -4.74
C THR A 650 21.70 13.65 -4.05
N ILE A 651 21.36 14.78 -4.64
CA ILE A 651 21.69 16.10 -4.11
C ILE A 651 20.38 16.85 -3.84
N PRO A 652 20.00 17.10 -2.57
CA PRO A 652 18.88 17.95 -2.25
C PRO A 652 18.98 19.31 -2.93
N ARG A 653 17.85 19.88 -3.33
CA ARG A 653 17.83 21.17 -4.05
C ARG A 653 18.14 22.37 -3.17
N GLY A 654 18.16 22.19 -1.83
CA GLY A 654 18.41 23.26 -0.87
C GLY A 654 17.25 24.23 -0.70
N THR A 655 17.50 25.27 0.06
CA THR A 655 16.49 26.31 0.37
C THR A 655 16.44 27.39 -0.73
N GLY A 656 15.30 28.07 -0.84
CA GLY A 656 15.09 29.18 -1.77
C GLY A 656 13.95 30.08 -1.33
N THR A 657 13.82 31.28 -1.92
CA THR A 657 12.77 32.23 -1.63
C THR A 657 12.14 32.73 -2.93
N PRO A 658 10.82 32.61 -3.13
CA PRO A 658 9.80 32.11 -2.19
C PRO A 658 9.74 30.57 -2.08
N LEU A 659 10.35 29.82 -3.01
CA LEU A 659 10.40 28.35 -3.03
C LEU A 659 11.83 27.90 -3.33
N PRO A 660 12.22 26.68 -2.93
CA PRO A 660 13.44 26.05 -3.40
C PRO A 660 13.53 26.02 -4.94
N PRO A 661 14.76 26.00 -5.52
CA PRO A 661 14.91 25.90 -6.97
C PRO A 661 14.26 24.60 -7.48
N PRO A 662 13.78 24.56 -8.74
CA PRO A 662 13.29 23.31 -9.35
C PRO A 662 14.33 22.20 -9.28
N ILE A 663 13.88 20.97 -9.05
CA ILE A 663 14.74 19.79 -9.15
C ILE A 663 15.18 19.60 -10.61
N THR A 664 16.45 19.28 -10.79
CA THR A 664 17.07 18.99 -12.08
C THR A 664 17.69 17.59 -12.09
N LEU A 665 18.11 17.11 -13.26
CA LEU A 665 18.83 15.84 -13.38
C LEU A 665 20.12 15.81 -12.55
N ALA A 666 20.74 16.95 -12.27
CA ALA A 666 21.90 17.02 -11.38
C ALA A 666 21.57 16.68 -9.93
N ASN A 667 20.33 16.96 -9.49
CA ASN A 667 19.86 16.58 -8.15
C ASN A 667 19.55 15.08 -8.06
N VAL A 668 19.08 14.50 -9.16
CA VAL A 668 18.59 13.12 -9.25
C VAL A 668 19.33 12.36 -10.36
N PRO A 669 20.63 12.05 -10.16
CA PRO A 669 21.41 11.31 -11.16
C PRO A 669 20.73 9.97 -11.46
N ALA A 670 20.90 9.48 -12.68
CA ALA A 670 20.33 8.20 -13.09
C ALA A 670 20.98 7.02 -12.35
N ILE A 671 20.25 5.91 -12.25
CA ILE A 671 20.81 4.61 -11.89
C ILE A 671 21.93 4.30 -12.90
N ALA A 672 23.15 4.07 -12.41
CA ALA A 672 24.33 3.92 -13.25
C ALA A 672 24.43 2.49 -13.81
N ASP A 673 24.64 2.34 -15.14
CA ASP A 673 24.87 1.03 -15.75
C ASP A 673 26.15 0.35 -15.22
N ALA A 674 27.15 1.15 -14.85
CA ALA A 674 28.42 0.70 -14.28
C ALA A 674 28.77 1.55 -13.04
N PRO A 675 28.12 1.30 -11.89
CA PRO A 675 28.39 2.04 -10.66
C PRO A 675 29.83 1.79 -10.17
N SER A 676 30.45 2.82 -9.56
CA SER A 676 31.74 2.61 -8.91
C SER A 676 31.65 1.51 -7.85
N PRO A 677 32.73 0.76 -7.60
CA PRO A 677 32.73 -0.27 -6.56
C PRO A 677 32.35 0.25 -5.17
N SER A 678 32.62 1.52 -4.88
CA SER A 678 32.25 2.18 -3.63
C SER A 678 30.73 2.41 -3.47
N ASN A 679 29.97 2.35 -4.57
CA ASN A 679 28.52 2.55 -4.55
C ASN A 679 27.75 1.23 -4.72
N GLN A 680 28.43 0.11 -4.94
CA GLN A 680 27.78 -1.18 -5.16
C GLN A 680 27.25 -1.78 -3.86
N ILE A 681 25.99 -2.16 -3.87
CA ILE A 681 25.38 -2.99 -2.83
C ILE A 681 25.70 -4.45 -3.13
N THR A 682 26.22 -5.19 -2.16
CA THR A 682 26.65 -6.57 -2.37
C THR A 682 26.14 -7.50 -1.27
N PHE A 683 25.99 -8.78 -1.64
CA PHE A 683 25.80 -9.86 -0.67
C PHE A 683 27.04 -10.76 -0.67
N THR A 684 27.82 -10.72 0.39
CA THR A 684 29.10 -11.45 0.48
C THR A 684 29.32 -11.98 1.88
N ALA A 685 29.67 -13.26 1.99
CA ALA A 685 29.96 -13.93 3.27
C ALA A 685 28.82 -13.77 4.31
N GLY A 686 27.56 -13.87 3.88
CA GLY A 686 26.42 -13.70 4.75
C GLY A 686 26.19 -12.25 5.23
N GLN A 687 26.66 -11.27 4.47
CA GLN A 687 26.41 -9.86 4.78
C GLN A 687 25.83 -9.12 3.57
N VAL A 688 24.76 -8.38 3.80
CA VAL A 688 24.29 -7.33 2.91
C VAL A 688 25.12 -6.09 3.22
N LYS A 689 25.98 -5.68 2.29
CA LYS A 689 26.84 -4.49 2.45
C LYS A 689 26.25 -3.33 1.68
N ILE A 690 25.89 -2.28 2.41
CA ILE A 690 25.32 -1.04 1.89
C ILE A 690 26.37 0.06 2.02
N PRO A 691 26.78 0.73 0.94
CA PRO A 691 27.60 1.94 1.01
C PRO A 691 26.95 3.08 1.80
N ASP A 692 27.79 3.98 2.39
CA ASP A 692 27.30 5.18 3.08
C ASP A 692 26.62 6.17 2.14
#